data_93285e3238e253b41012492cb578216b
#
_entry.id   93285e3238e253b41012492cb578216b
#
_cell.length_a   1.000
_cell.length_b   1.000
_cell.length_c   1.000
_cell.angle_alpha   90.00
_cell.angle_beta   90.00
_cell.angle_gamma   90.00
#
_symmetry.space_group_name_H-M   'P 1'
#
loop_
_entity.id
_entity.type
_entity.pdbx_description
1 polymer ?
#
loop_
_entity_poly.entity_id
_entity_poly.type
_entity_poly.pdbx_seq_one_letter_code
_entity_poly.pdbx_strand_id
1 'polypeptide(L)'
;MMKRILFLIFFLPVFSYGISLNYTTSATGKDISGNNQIAYTNAIIKRPLIVTITDSTGKPIKGVPVKFTFSSGPELISIPDTTLYSDNFGNVKIYFKIPTSEGKYTVTAFSNYNGNSVYLDFTINAVKKGWLLILIIKVLGGFALFLFGLKFSANGLKRYAGERLKSFLWTYTSNPIKAYLAGIVLTFLLQSSTALSVMLVSLTNAGLISFFQSIAVLLGAALGTTLTVQIIAFNIYDYALLIVVLGFIMMNLKGRIHYIGRGVFGFGVIFFAISIMSGAIYPVKNMPWFTNMFLTLKDQWLWLFLISFVITALVHSSALTIGIAILLALENILPVTSAFIIVLGANLGTSSTALLASIPADSESRRTAVSNFIFKLIMVLVVYFTLNFFTRLTVSLSSNPGREIANFHTLINLIFTLIFLIFTKPYAKLIKLIVRSEKGKPELESKYLDDKIIDTPEIAMGNSQREIIRVGDIIGKMLKDSIVVLETYDNELRKSVAAKDDIVDNLVTKITRYITAITRNETSEYISSKGITLLYIVDEFENIGDIISKSLMDEMNKLIKGNLSLSEEGKNDLIEFFNFVLETHSLAMNAIVTWDINLVNELIHRRVIGVEKLNYLHKKHLERIGKDIKPTIDTSAIHLDMISAIERMNYHFVRIGMHIKDSL
;
A
#
# COMPACT_ATOMS: atom_id res chain seq x y z
N MET A 1 -44.58 -48.48 -74.64
CA MET A 1 -43.27 -48.65 -75.28
C MET A 1 -42.69 -47.28 -75.60
N MET A 2 -41.84 -46.72 -74.77
CA MET A 2 -41.27 -45.43 -75.03
C MET A 2 -39.79 -45.47 -74.64
N LYS A 3 -38.94 -45.18 -75.63
CA LYS A 3 -37.47 -45.22 -75.56
C LYS A 3 -36.93 -44.23 -74.54
N ARG A 4 -36.14 -44.73 -73.59
CA ARG A 4 -35.28 -43.87 -72.75
C ARG A 4 -34.03 -43.53 -73.56
N ILE A 5 -33.87 -42.23 -73.91
CA ILE A 5 -32.64 -41.68 -74.41
C ILE A 5 -31.81 -41.24 -73.22
N LEU A 6 -30.67 -41.89 -73.05
CA LEU A 6 -29.66 -41.57 -72.04
C LEU A 6 -28.81 -40.42 -72.59
N PHE A 7 -28.97 -39.19 -72.02
CA PHE A 7 -28.07 -38.09 -72.26
C PHE A 7 -26.89 -38.18 -71.28
N LEU A 8 -25.77 -38.66 -71.76
CA LEU A 8 -24.50 -38.55 -71.02
C LEU A 8 -23.98 -37.14 -71.19
N ILE A 9 -24.20 -36.28 -70.18
CA ILE A 9 -23.51 -35.00 -70.10
C ILE A 9 -22.11 -35.31 -69.55
N PHE A 10 -21.10 -35.21 -70.41
CA PHE A 10 -19.71 -35.12 -70.02
C PHE A 10 -19.51 -33.84 -69.23
N PHE A 11 -19.48 -33.93 -67.92
CA PHE A 11 -18.86 -32.87 -67.09
C PHE A 11 -17.36 -32.94 -67.33
N LEU A 12 -16.87 -32.12 -68.25
CA LEU A 12 -15.43 -31.73 -68.26
C LEU A 12 -15.23 -30.86 -67.02
N PRO A 13 -14.33 -31.20 -66.07
CA PRO A 13 -13.96 -30.28 -65.03
C PRO A 13 -13.33 -29.06 -65.69
N VAL A 14 -13.99 -27.93 -65.65
CA VAL A 14 -13.39 -26.62 -65.96
C VAL A 14 -12.36 -26.41 -64.83
N PHE A 15 -11.13 -26.83 -65.10
CA PHE A 15 -10.01 -26.45 -64.25
C PHE A 15 -9.89 -24.92 -64.33
N SER A 16 -10.46 -24.24 -63.37
CA SER A 16 -10.16 -22.83 -63.13
C SER A 16 -8.68 -22.78 -62.77
N TYR A 17 -7.83 -22.34 -63.69
CA TYR A 17 -6.43 -22.00 -63.41
C TYR A 17 -6.37 -20.76 -62.56
N GLY A 18 -6.78 -20.89 -61.26
CA GLY A 18 -6.65 -19.81 -60.28
C GLY A 18 -5.18 -19.64 -59.94
N ILE A 19 -4.71 -18.41 -59.89
CA ILE A 19 -3.41 -18.07 -59.29
C ILE A 19 -3.62 -17.60 -57.85
N SER A 20 -2.59 -17.80 -57.01
CA SER A 20 -2.54 -17.26 -55.66
C SER A 20 -1.24 -16.48 -55.43
N LEU A 21 -1.33 -15.39 -54.63
CA LEU A 21 -0.18 -14.64 -54.14
C LEU A 21 0.04 -15.05 -52.67
N ASN A 22 1.24 -15.46 -52.36
CA ASN A 22 1.62 -15.94 -51.04
C ASN A 22 2.85 -15.21 -50.52
N TYR A 23 2.93 -15.04 -49.19
CA TYR A 23 4.19 -14.61 -48.57
C TYR A 23 5.27 -15.64 -48.78
N THR A 24 6.44 -15.18 -49.21
CA THR A 24 7.58 -16.08 -49.47
C THR A 24 8.17 -16.55 -48.16
N THR A 25 8.27 -17.88 -48.01
CA THR A 25 8.91 -18.55 -46.88
C THR A 25 10.22 -19.22 -47.27
N SER A 26 11.17 -19.33 -46.33
CA SER A 26 12.39 -20.12 -46.52
C SER A 26 12.08 -21.63 -46.53
N ALA A 27 13.03 -22.46 -46.94
CA ALA A 27 12.91 -23.92 -46.88
C ALA A 27 12.61 -24.46 -45.46
N THR A 28 12.90 -23.67 -44.41
CA THR A 28 12.60 -23.97 -43.01
C THR A 28 11.26 -23.38 -42.54
N GLY A 29 10.42 -22.86 -43.45
CA GLY A 29 9.11 -22.25 -43.12
C GLY A 29 9.19 -20.84 -42.56
N LYS A 30 10.36 -20.21 -42.47
CA LYS A 30 10.52 -18.84 -41.95
C LYS A 30 10.07 -17.83 -43.00
N ASP A 31 9.26 -16.84 -42.61
CA ASP A 31 8.85 -15.73 -43.47
C ASP A 31 10.06 -14.87 -43.87
N ILE A 32 10.34 -14.81 -45.17
CA ILE A 32 11.38 -13.98 -45.81
C ILE A 32 10.77 -12.94 -46.74
N SER A 33 9.43 -12.81 -46.76
CA SER A 33 8.68 -11.93 -47.67
C SER A 33 8.91 -10.43 -47.45
N GLY A 34 9.54 -10.04 -46.35
CA GLY A 34 9.71 -8.63 -45.97
C GLY A 34 8.45 -7.99 -45.36
N ASN A 35 7.41 -8.79 -45.12
CA ASN A 35 6.21 -8.29 -44.41
C ASN A 35 6.55 -7.92 -42.96
N ASN A 36 5.76 -6.99 -42.37
CA ASN A 36 5.91 -6.52 -40.99
C ASN A 36 7.33 -5.99 -40.65
N GLN A 37 8.06 -5.42 -41.65
CA GLN A 37 9.37 -4.82 -41.39
C GLN A 37 9.30 -3.39 -40.90
N ILE A 38 10.33 -2.97 -40.15
CA ILE A 38 10.63 -1.56 -39.90
C ILE A 38 11.50 -1.03 -41.03
N ALA A 39 11.15 0.13 -41.55
CA ALA A 39 11.96 0.87 -42.50
C ALA A 39 12.15 2.33 -42.05
N TYR A 40 13.28 2.94 -42.39
CA TYR A 40 13.49 4.34 -42.09
C TYR A 40 12.73 5.22 -43.11
N THR A 41 12.11 6.26 -42.58
CA THR A 41 11.52 7.31 -43.43
C THR A 41 12.57 7.88 -44.37
N ASN A 42 12.16 8.22 -45.61
CA ASN A 42 13.01 8.77 -46.65
C ASN A 42 14.18 7.87 -47.07
N ALA A 43 14.13 6.55 -46.79
CA ALA A 43 15.16 5.58 -47.08
C ALA A 43 14.57 4.40 -47.89
N ILE A 44 15.43 3.71 -48.66
CA ILE A 44 15.07 2.44 -49.32
C ILE A 44 14.91 1.35 -48.28
N ILE A 45 13.90 0.50 -48.43
CA ILE A 45 13.69 -0.66 -47.53
C ILE A 45 14.90 -1.60 -47.55
N LYS A 46 15.31 -2.07 -46.36
CA LYS A 46 16.50 -2.95 -46.24
C LYS A 46 16.22 -4.36 -46.72
N ARG A 47 15.03 -4.86 -46.54
CA ARG A 47 14.57 -6.17 -47.04
C ARG A 47 13.57 -5.91 -48.16
N PRO A 48 13.72 -6.58 -49.32
CA PRO A 48 12.72 -6.45 -50.38
C PRO A 48 11.38 -7.00 -49.92
N LEU A 49 10.29 -6.50 -50.48
CA LEU A 49 9.03 -7.24 -50.46
C LEU A 49 9.13 -8.35 -51.50
N ILE A 50 8.82 -9.58 -51.10
CA ILE A 50 8.88 -10.77 -51.95
C ILE A 50 7.52 -11.46 -51.90
N VAL A 51 6.90 -11.59 -53.08
CA VAL A 51 5.66 -12.36 -53.25
C VAL A 51 5.97 -13.59 -54.10
N THR A 52 5.42 -14.75 -53.68
CA THR A 52 5.49 -16.00 -54.45
C THR A 52 4.14 -16.25 -55.13
N ILE A 53 4.14 -16.49 -56.41
CA ILE A 53 2.97 -16.79 -57.23
C ILE A 53 2.91 -18.26 -57.52
N THR A 54 1.79 -18.88 -57.19
CA THR A 54 1.56 -20.30 -57.42
C THR A 54 0.23 -20.52 -58.15
N ASP A 55 0.12 -21.63 -58.82
CA ASP A 55 -1.14 -22.13 -59.38
C ASP A 55 -2.02 -22.76 -58.27
N SER A 56 -3.18 -23.24 -58.64
CA SER A 56 -4.13 -23.92 -57.74
C SER A 56 -3.57 -25.22 -57.15
N THR A 57 -2.46 -25.74 -57.64
CA THR A 57 -1.76 -26.94 -57.11
C THR A 57 -0.58 -26.59 -56.23
N GLY A 58 -0.26 -25.30 -56.05
CA GLY A 58 0.88 -24.82 -55.28
C GLY A 58 2.20 -24.77 -56.05
N LYS A 59 2.21 -25.02 -57.37
CA LYS A 59 3.40 -24.98 -58.22
C LYS A 59 3.70 -23.52 -58.62
N PRO A 60 4.97 -23.05 -58.56
CA PRO A 60 5.32 -21.69 -58.93
C PRO A 60 5.13 -21.42 -60.41
N ILE A 61 4.66 -20.20 -60.75
CA ILE A 61 4.42 -19.77 -62.11
C ILE A 61 5.38 -18.64 -62.47
N LYS A 62 6.09 -18.79 -63.59
CA LYS A 62 6.98 -17.78 -64.17
C LYS A 62 6.26 -16.80 -65.09
N GLY A 63 6.72 -15.55 -65.10
CA GLY A 63 6.29 -14.53 -66.10
C GLY A 63 4.95 -13.87 -65.79
N VAL A 64 4.44 -14.05 -64.56
CA VAL A 64 3.19 -13.38 -64.12
C VAL A 64 3.49 -11.93 -63.74
N PRO A 65 2.75 -10.94 -64.28
CA PRO A 65 2.94 -9.53 -63.92
C PRO A 65 2.39 -9.23 -62.52
N VAL A 66 3.15 -8.52 -61.70
CA VAL A 66 2.75 -8.02 -60.37
C VAL A 66 3.05 -6.54 -60.28
N LYS A 67 2.05 -5.78 -59.86
CA LYS A 67 2.15 -4.34 -59.57
C LYS A 67 2.10 -4.11 -58.07
N PHE A 68 2.98 -3.25 -57.52
CA PHE A 68 2.98 -2.88 -56.11
C PHE A 68 2.51 -1.43 -55.99
N THR A 69 1.60 -1.18 -55.05
CA THR A 69 1.04 0.18 -54.77
C THR A 69 0.93 0.39 -53.27
N PHE A 70 1.10 1.64 -52.81
CA PHE A 70 0.68 2.02 -51.48
C PHE A 70 -0.86 2.10 -51.42
N SER A 71 -1.48 1.20 -50.66
CA SER A 71 -2.93 1.14 -50.49
C SER A 71 -3.41 1.93 -49.28
N SER A 72 -2.57 2.09 -48.25
CA SER A 72 -2.85 2.96 -47.09
C SER A 72 -1.57 3.47 -46.46
N GLY A 73 -1.65 4.60 -45.75
CA GLY A 73 -0.54 5.19 -45.00
C GLY A 73 -0.72 6.70 -44.79
N PRO A 74 0.11 7.30 -43.91
CA PRO A 74 0.08 8.73 -43.62
C PRO A 74 0.36 9.62 -44.85
N GLU A 75 1.13 9.10 -45.81
CA GLU A 75 1.51 9.80 -47.02
C GLU A 75 1.47 8.79 -48.18
N LEU A 76 0.56 8.94 -49.10
CA LEU A 76 0.44 8.07 -50.27
C LEU A 76 1.25 8.66 -51.43
N ILE A 77 2.38 8.04 -51.72
CA ILE A 77 3.17 8.32 -52.91
C ILE A 77 3.03 7.15 -53.88
N SER A 78 3.10 7.41 -55.17
CA SER A 78 3.21 6.33 -56.15
C SER A 78 4.57 5.63 -56.03
N ILE A 79 4.57 4.31 -55.87
CA ILE A 79 5.75 3.53 -56.17
C ILE A 79 5.98 3.66 -57.69
N PRO A 80 7.20 3.98 -58.15
CA PRO A 80 7.45 4.08 -59.60
C PRO A 80 6.85 2.88 -60.35
N ASP A 81 6.16 3.13 -61.42
CA ASP A 81 5.27 2.19 -62.11
C ASP A 81 6.10 1.04 -62.75
N THR A 82 6.48 0.12 -61.94
CA THR A 82 7.23 -1.08 -62.34
C THR A 82 6.32 -2.29 -62.21
N THR A 83 5.75 -2.71 -63.33
CA THR A 83 5.21 -4.06 -63.40
C THR A 83 6.39 -5.02 -63.42
N LEU A 84 6.55 -5.81 -62.37
CA LEU A 84 7.60 -6.81 -62.21
C LEU A 84 7.03 -8.17 -62.60
N TYR A 85 7.86 -9.04 -63.15
CA TYR A 85 7.44 -10.38 -63.58
C TYR A 85 8.08 -11.45 -62.69
N SER A 86 7.31 -12.49 -62.38
CA SER A 86 7.78 -13.63 -61.56
C SER A 86 8.90 -14.40 -62.22
N ASP A 87 9.89 -14.80 -61.44
CA ASP A 87 11.04 -15.61 -61.83
C ASP A 87 10.69 -17.12 -61.99
N ASN A 88 11.70 -17.95 -62.23
CA ASN A 88 11.53 -19.42 -62.37
C ASN A 88 10.97 -20.10 -61.12
N PHE A 89 11.06 -19.45 -59.93
CA PHE A 89 10.56 -19.90 -58.68
C PHE A 89 9.22 -19.22 -58.27
N GLY A 90 8.61 -18.50 -59.21
CA GLY A 90 7.39 -17.74 -58.99
C GLY A 90 7.57 -16.48 -58.14
N ASN A 91 8.79 -16.08 -57.83
CA ASN A 91 9.06 -14.95 -56.94
C ASN A 91 9.14 -13.62 -57.70
N VAL A 92 8.54 -12.56 -57.06
CA VAL A 92 8.72 -11.17 -57.48
C VAL A 92 9.30 -10.40 -56.32
N LYS A 93 10.38 -9.62 -56.56
CA LYS A 93 11.09 -8.85 -55.52
C LYS A 93 11.07 -7.39 -55.88
N ILE A 94 10.74 -6.51 -54.87
CA ILE A 94 10.78 -5.06 -55.07
C ILE A 94 11.50 -4.35 -53.92
N TYR A 95 12.29 -3.32 -54.29
CA TYR A 95 12.83 -2.32 -53.38
C TYR A 95 12.24 -0.98 -53.74
N PHE A 96 11.84 -0.20 -52.77
CA PHE A 96 11.32 1.14 -52.96
C PHE A 96 11.66 2.04 -51.78
N LYS A 97 11.51 3.33 -51.98
CA LYS A 97 11.78 4.34 -50.97
C LYS A 97 10.52 4.58 -50.15
N ILE A 98 10.68 4.61 -48.83
CA ILE A 98 9.60 4.94 -47.89
C ILE A 98 9.33 6.46 -47.92
N PRO A 99 8.08 6.90 -47.80
CA PRO A 99 7.72 8.32 -47.66
C PRO A 99 8.39 9.00 -46.48
N THR A 100 8.22 10.33 -46.35
CA THR A 100 8.85 11.12 -45.28
C THR A 100 8.13 11.03 -43.96
N SER A 101 6.85 10.69 -43.97
CA SER A 101 5.98 10.62 -42.79
C SER A 101 6.15 9.28 -42.04
N GLU A 102 6.23 9.35 -40.70
CA GLU A 102 6.22 8.17 -39.85
C GLU A 102 4.81 7.56 -39.80
N GLY A 103 4.75 6.22 -39.71
CA GLY A 103 3.49 5.50 -39.52
C GLY A 103 3.43 4.15 -40.20
N LYS A 104 2.27 3.53 -40.14
CA LYS A 104 1.99 2.24 -40.77
C LYS A 104 1.62 2.46 -42.24
N TYR A 105 2.33 1.82 -43.11
CA TYR A 105 2.05 1.77 -44.55
C TYR A 105 1.60 0.37 -44.93
N THR A 106 0.57 0.27 -45.77
CA THR A 106 0.20 -0.98 -46.43
C THR A 106 0.59 -0.85 -47.93
N VAL A 107 1.37 -1.83 -48.37
CA VAL A 107 1.73 -1.97 -49.80
C VAL A 107 1.04 -3.22 -50.33
N THR A 108 0.18 -3.03 -51.32
CA THR A 108 -0.57 -4.12 -51.93
C THR A 108 0.17 -4.58 -53.19
N ALA A 109 0.50 -5.85 -53.25
CA ALA A 109 0.89 -6.54 -54.47
C ALA A 109 -0.36 -7.00 -55.21
N PHE A 110 -0.54 -6.58 -56.41
CA PHE A 110 -1.68 -6.91 -57.26
C PHE A 110 -1.23 -7.60 -58.53
N SER A 111 -1.93 -8.66 -58.91
CA SER A 111 -1.72 -9.34 -60.21
C SER A 111 -3.07 -9.63 -60.84
N ASN A 112 -3.13 -9.39 -62.16
CA ASN A 112 -4.24 -9.82 -63.01
C ASN A 112 -3.65 -10.72 -64.10
N TYR A 113 -3.92 -12.01 -64.02
CA TYR A 113 -3.38 -13.01 -64.96
C TYR A 113 -4.48 -14.00 -65.36
N ASN A 114 -4.64 -14.18 -66.66
CA ASN A 114 -5.70 -15.04 -67.24
C ASN A 114 -7.12 -14.77 -66.70
N GLY A 115 -7.44 -13.50 -66.48
CA GLY A 115 -8.77 -13.06 -66.01
C GLY A 115 -8.98 -13.20 -64.47
N ASN A 116 -8.01 -13.71 -63.71
CA ASN A 116 -8.05 -13.78 -62.27
C ASN A 116 -7.28 -12.64 -61.64
N SER A 117 -7.94 -11.83 -60.84
CA SER A 117 -7.34 -10.74 -60.05
C SER A 117 -7.10 -11.19 -58.62
N VAL A 118 -5.84 -11.12 -58.20
CA VAL A 118 -5.42 -11.49 -56.82
C VAL A 118 -4.56 -10.40 -56.21
N TYR A 119 -4.62 -10.23 -54.92
CA TYR A 119 -3.86 -9.22 -54.17
C TYR A 119 -3.35 -9.76 -52.87
N LEU A 120 -2.23 -9.20 -52.40
CA LEU A 120 -1.60 -9.54 -51.12
C LEU A 120 -1.05 -8.26 -50.47
N ASP A 121 -1.41 -8.02 -49.21
CA ASP A 121 -1.03 -6.82 -48.47
C ASP A 121 0.22 -7.01 -47.64
N PHE A 122 1.19 -6.13 -47.77
CA PHE A 122 2.40 -6.06 -46.93
C PHE A 122 2.30 -4.84 -46.00
N THR A 123 2.63 -5.06 -44.72
CA THR A 123 2.71 -4.00 -43.73
C THR A 123 4.16 -3.54 -43.54
N ILE A 124 4.40 -2.25 -43.52
CA ILE A 124 5.69 -1.62 -43.23
C ILE A 124 5.49 -0.52 -42.20
N ASN A 125 6.27 -0.56 -41.14
CA ASN A 125 6.27 0.49 -40.13
C ASN A 125 7.43 1.45 -40.41
N ALA A 126 7.11 2.66 -40.89
CA ALA A 126 8.08 3.72 -41.18
C ALA A 126 8.42 4.48 -39.89
N VAL A 127 9.71 4.58 -39.58
CA VAL A 127 10.23 5.24 -38.36
C VAL A 127 11.44 6.11 -38.70
N LYS A 128 11.66 7.18 -37.91
CA LYS A 128 12.86 8.03 -38.04
C LYS A 128 14.12 7.36 -37.49
N LYS A 129 15.31 7.84 -37.91
CA LYS A 129 16.58 7.46 -37.27
C LYS A 129 16.52 7.77 -35.78
N GLY A 130 17.01 6.83 -34.93
CA GLY A 130 16.98 7.00 -33.46
C GLY A 130 15.64 6.63 -32.81
N TRP A 131 14.69 6.08 -33.54
CA TRP A 131 13.36 5.68 -33.04
C TRP A 131 13.43 4.81 -31.78
N LEU A 132 14.45 3.95 -31.64
CA LEU A 132 14.61 3.09 -30.45
C LEU A 132 14.87 3.92 -29.19
N LEU A 133 15.70 4.97 -29.30
CA LEU A 133 15.94 5.91 -28.19
C LEU A 133 14.65 6.66 -27.84
N ILE A 134 13.92 7.13 -28.87
CA ILE A 134 12.64 7.81 -28.68
C ILE A 134 11.60 6.88 -28.03
N LEU A 135 11.57 5.60 -28.44
CA LEU A 135 10.72 4.58 -27.82
C LEU A 135 11.05 4.43 -26.32
N ILE A 136 12.34 4.25 -25.99
CA ILE A 136 12.79 4.14 -24.60
C ILE A 136 12.41 5.38 -23.81
N ILE A 137 12.66 6.58 -24.33
CA ILE A 137 12.31 7.84 -23.67
C ILE A 137 10.79 7.94 -23.44
N LYS A 138 9.97 7.61 -24.46
CA LYS A 138 8.51 7.65 -24.33
C LYS A 138 7.97 6.62 -23.33
N VAL A 139 8.53 5.41 -23.29
CA VAL A 139 8.12 4.37 -22.34
C VAL A 139 8.53 4.77 -20.91
N LEU A 140 9.80 5.15 -20.70
CA LEU A 140 10.27 5.57 -19.39
C LEU A 140 9.64 6.87 -18.92
N GLY A 141 9.48 7.86 -19.83
CA GLY A 141 8.79 9.12 -19.52
C GLY A 141 7.31 8.92 -19.25
N GLY A 142 6.62 8.09 -20.03
CA GLY A 142 5.24 7.70 -19.75
C GLY A 142 5.11 6.97 -18.40
N PHE A 143 6.02 6.07 -18.09
CA PHE A 143 6.08 5.40 -16.80
C PHE A 143 6.28 6.39 -15.63
N ALA A 144 7.20 7.33 -15.77
CA ALA A 144 7.42 8.39 -14.78
C ALA A 144 6.19 9.28 -14.58
N LEU A 145 5.52 9.67 -15.67
CA LEU A 145 4.25 10.42 -15.63
C LEU A 145 3.13 9.61 -14.98
N PHE A 146 3.05 8.32 -15.25
CA PHE A 146 2.07 7.43 -14.62
C PHE A 146 2.27 7.39 -13.09
N LEU A 147 3.51 7.19 -12.63
CA LEU A 147 3.85 7.23 -11.20
C LEU A 147 3.57 8.60 -10.57
N PHE A 148 3.92 9.67 -11.27
CA PHE A 148 3.61 11.02 -10.83
C PHE A 148 2.11 11.23 -10.69
N GLY A 149 1.31 10.85 -11.70
CA GLY A 149 -0.14 10.96 -11.68
C GLY A 149 -0.78 10.21 -10.51
N LEU A 150 -0.35 8.96 -10.26
CA LEU A 150 -0.79 8.17 -9.11
C LEU A 150 -0.47 8.88 -7.78
N LYS A 151 0.78 9.30 -7.58
CA LYS A 151 1.21 9.98 -6.36
C LYS A 151 0.52 11.32 -6.17
N PHE A 152 0.34 12.08 -7.25
CA PHE A 152 -0.31 13.39 -7.21
C PHE A 152 -1.81 13.28 -6.90
N SER A 153 -2.51 12.31 -7.52
CA SER A 153 -3.91 12.00 -7.22
C SER A 153 -4.09 11.56 -5.77
N ALA A 154 -3.26 10.62 -5.31
CA ALA A 154 -3.28 10.14 -3.93
C ALA A 154 -3.11 11.28 -2.91
N ASN A 155 -2.12 12.16 -3.12
CA ASN A 155 -1.89 13.31 -2.24
C ASN A 155 -3.08 14.30 -2.23
N GLY A 156 -3.73 14.50 -3.37
CA GLY A 156 -4.95 15.32 -3.45
C GLY A 156 -6.08 14.74 -2.62
N LEU A 157 -6.40 13.46 -2.83
CA LEU A 157 -7.46 12.77 -2.11
C LEU A 157 -7.17 12.62 -0.62
N LYS A 158 -5.90 12.33 -0.24
CA LYS A 158 -5.46 12.28 1.16
C LYS A 158 -5.68 13.62 1.87
N ARG A 159 -5.32 14.75 1.25
CA ARG A 159 -5.55 16.10 1.82
C ARG A 159 -7.03 16.45 1.89
N TYR A 160 -7.85 16.00 0.94
CA TYR A 160 -9.29 16.16 0.99
C TYR A 160 -9.91 15.44 2.19
N ALA A 161 -9.46 14.21 2.47
CA ALA A 161 -9.90 13.41 3.60
C ALA A 161 -9.47 14.00 4.96
N GLY A 162 -8.27 14.61 5.02
CA GLY A 162 -7.74 15.34 6.19
C GLY A 162 -7.69 14.49 7.47
N GLU A 163 -7.81 15.15 8.61
CA GLU A 163 -7.79 14.51 9.94
C GLU A 163 -9.00 13.59 10.22
N ARG A 164 -10.07 13.71 9.43
CA ARG A 164 -11.24 12.82 9.54
C ARG A 164 -10.91 11.36 9.24
N LEU A 165 -9.75 11.09 8.63
CA LEU A 165 -9.32 9.72 8.33
C LEU A 165 -9.14 8.89 9.62
N LYS A 166 -8.59 9.49 10.68
CA LYS A 166 -8.38 8.84 11.99
C LYS A 166 -9.71 8.64 12.73
N SER A 167 -10.51 9.70 12.84
CA SER A 167 -11.82 9.60 13.49
C SER A 167 -12.74 8.60 12.78
N PHE A 168 -12.61 8.51 11.43
CA PHE A 168 -13.34 7.53 10.64
C PHE A 168 -12.95 6.10 11.01
N LEU A 169 -11.65 5.79 11.15
CA LEU A 169 -11.20 4.48 11.61
C LEU A 169 -11.75 4.15 13.01
N TRP A 170 -11.63 5.07 13.97
CA TRP A 170 -12.12 4.86 15.33
C TRP A 170 -13.62 4.57 15.38
N THR A 171 -14.41 5.37 14.68
CA THR A 171 -15.87 5.26 14.70
C THR A 171 -16.38 3.98 14.05
N TYR A 172 -15.69 3.49 13.01
CA TYR A 172 -16.22 2.39 12.19
C TYR A 172 -15.55 1.03 12.42
N THR A 173 -14.48 0.93 13.24
CA THR A 173 -13.77 -0.35 13.46
C THR A 173 -14.41 -1.27 14.49
N SER A 174 -15.38 -0.79 15.28
CA SER A 174 -16.11 -1.59 16.27
C SER A 174 -16.97 -2.72 15.68
N ASN A 175 -17.44 -2.55 14.44
CA ASN A 175 -18.26 -3.52 13.71
C ASN A 175 -17.49 -4.03 12.48
N PRO A 176 -17.36 -5.36 12.25
CA PRO A 176 -16.61 -5.91 11.14
C PRO A 176 -17.07 -5.42 9.75
N ILE A 177 -18.39 -5.27 9.53
CA ILE A 177 -18.92 -4.78 8.26
C ILE A 177 -18.57 -3.31 8.05
N LYS A 178 -18.72 -2.48 9.09
CA LYS A 178 -18.33 -1.06 9.03
C LYS A 178 -16.83 -0.92 8.83
N ALA A 179 -16.02 -1.74 9.50
CA ALA A 179 -14.56 -1.80 9.34
C ALA A 179 -14.16 -2.19 7.89
N TYR A 180 -14.85 -3.16 7.30
CA TYR A 180 -14.65 -3.56 5.91
C TYR A 180 -14.96 -2.41 4.94
N LEU A 181 -16.11 -1.75 5.09
CA LEU A 181 -16.47 -0.59 4.26
C LEU A 181 -15.49 0.58 4.46
N ALA A 182 -15.06 0.82 5.70
CA ALA A 182 -14.03 1.80 6.00
C ALA A 182 -12.71 1.48 5.25
N GLY A 183 -12.29 0.21 5.24
CA GLY A 183 -11.13 -0.25 4.50
C GLY A 183 -11.23 0.04 3.00
N ILE A 184 -12.39 -0.19 2.38
CA ILE A 184 -12.64 0.14 0.96
C ILE A 184 -12.45 1.64 0.71
N VAL A 185 -13.16 2.47 1.48
CA VAL A 185 -13.14 3.93 1.32
C VAL A 185 -11.74 4.50 1.55
N LEU A 186 -11.08 4.07 2.63
CA LEU A 186 -9.75 4.55 2.99
C LEU A 186 -8.71 4.17 1.92
N THR A 187 -8.75 2.93 1.42
CA THR A 187 -7.83 2.53 0.35
C THR A 187 -8.06 3.31 -0.94
N PHE A 188 -9.30 3.56 -1.29
CA PHE A 188 -9.62 4.40 -2.45
C PHE A 188 -9.12 5.85 -2.27
N LEU A 189 -9.29 6.44 -1.08
CA LEU A 189 -8.81 7.80 -0.79
C LEU A 189 -7.28 7.87 -0.73
N LEU A 190 -6.64 6.88 -0.11
CA LEU A 190 -5.18 6.81 -0.02
C LEU A 190 -4.52 6.35 -1.33
N GLN A 191 -5.29 5.77 -2.26
CA GLN A 191 -4.82 5.14 -3.50
C GLN A 191 -3.71 4.09 -3.25
N SER A 192 -3.67 3.51 -2.04
CA SER A 192 -2.63 2.59 -1.63
C SER A 192 -3.08 1.66 -0.50
N SER A 193 -3.34 0.40 -0.82
CA SER A 193 -3.57 -0.64 0.19
C SER A 193 -2.30 -0.95 1.01
N THR A 194 -1.12 -0.78 0.40
CA THR A 194 0.16 -0.93 1.10
C THR A 194 0.30 0.09 2.21
N ALA A 195 0.04 1.38 1.93
CA ALA A 195 0.08 2.43 2.93
C ALA A 195 -0.93 2.18 4.07
N LEU A 196 -2.17 1.78 3.73
CA LEU A 196 -3.17 1.44 4.75
C LEU A 196 -2.74 0.22 5.58
N SER A 197 -2.16 -0.82 4.96
CA SER A 197 -1.69 -2.01 5.68
C SER A 197 -0.56 -1.68 6.66
N VAL A 198 0.42 -0.86 6.26
CA VAL A 198 1.49 -0.39 7.16
C VAL A 198 0.93 0.48 8.29
N MET A 199 -0.02 1.37 7.97
CA MET A 199 -0.71 2.17 8.99
C MET A 199 -1.45 1.28 9.99
N LEU A 200 -2.13 0.22 9.55
CA LEU A 200 -2.80 -0.72 10.44
C LEU A 200 -1.82 -1.51 11.32
N VAL A 201 -0.67 -1.92 10.77
CA VAL A 201 0.42 -2.52 11.56
C VAL A 201 0.86 -1.57 12.66
N SER A 202 1.07 -0.30 12.34
CA SER A 202 1.46 0.73 13.32
C SER A 202 0.37 1.01 14.34
N LEU A 203 -0.90 1.14 13.93
CA LEU A 203 -2.04 1.34 14.82
C LEU A 203 -2.27 0.13 15.74
N THR A 204 -2.03 -1.09 15.26
CA THR A 204 -2.11 -2.31 16.07
C THR A 204 -0.93 -2.36 17.04
N ASN A 205 0.28 -1.99 16.62
CA ASN A 205 1.46 -1.85 17.49
C ASN A 205 1.22 -0.78 18.56
N ALA A 206 0.54 0.29 18.19
CA ALA A 206 0.05 1.31 19.09
C ALA A 206 -1.18 0.86 19.95
N GLY A 207 -1.79 -0.38 19.74
CA GLY A 207 -3.01 -0.92 20.38
C GLY A 207 -4.21 0.01 20.31
N LEU A 208 -4.14 0.95 19.37
CA LEU A 208 -5.26 1.79 19.01
C LEU A 208 -6.35 0.97 18.29
N ILE A 209 -5.95 -0.10 17.62
CA ILE A 209 -6.84 -1.05 16.94
C ILE A 209 -6.37 -2.47 17.28
N SER A 210 -7.27 -3.34 17.66
CA SER A 210 -6.93 -4.76 17.89
C SER A 210 -6.62 -5.47 16.57
N PHE A 211 -5.81 -6.53 16.62
CA PHE A 211 -5.57 -7.42 15.49
C PHE A 211 -6.87 -7.89 14.82
N PHE A 212 -7.89 -8.24 15.63
CA PHE A 212 -9.17 -8.70 15.10
C PHE A 212 -9.90 -7.63 14.27
N GLN A 213 -9.87 -6.37 14.71
CA GLN A 213 -10.44 -5.24 13.98
C GLN A 213 -9.66 -4.95 12.70
N SER A 214 -8.32 -5.06 12.73
CA SER A 214 -7.45 -4.82 11.59
C SER A 214 -7.73 -5.77 10.41
N ILE A 215 -8.10 -7.04 10.68
CA ILE A 215 -8.45 -8.01 9.62
C ILE A 215 -9.57 -7.48 8.72
N ALA A 216 -10.68 -7.00 9.29
CA ALA A 216 -11.81 -6.53 8.51
C ALA A 216 -11.44 -5.30 7.65
N VAL A 217 -10.64 -4.38 8.20
CA VAL A 217 -10.14 -3.21 7.43
C VAL A 217 -9.22 -3.66 6.29
N LEU A 218 -8.31 -4.63 6.53
CA LEU A 218 -7.41 -5.19 5.50
C LEU A 218 -8.16 -5.88 4.37
N LEU A 219 -9.23 -6.64 4.70
CA LEU A 219 -10.10 -7.24 3.69
C LEU A 219 -10.78 -6.16 2.84
N GLY A 220 -11.32 -5.10 3.47
CA GLY A 220 -11.85 -3.95 2.75
C GLY A 220 -10.80 -3.24 1.89
N ALA A 221 -9.57 -3.12 2.39
CA ALA A 221 -8.45 -2.55 1.64
C ALA A 221 -8.13 -3.32 0.36
N ALA A 222 -8.19 -4.63 0.40
CA ALA A 222 -7.95 -5.47 -0.77
C ALA A 222 -9.00 -5.19 -1.88
N LEU A 223 -10.27 -5.05 -1.53
CA LEU A 223 -11.31 -4.67 -2.49
C LEU A 223 -11.18 -3.21 -2.93
N GLY A 224 -10.88 -2.27 -2.01
CA GLY A 224 -10.71 -0.85 -2.32
C GLY A 224 -9.64 -0.56 -3.38
N THR A 225 -8.57 -1.36 -3.42
CA THR A 225 -7.52 -1.26 -4.44
C THR A 225 -8.06 -1.49 -5.85
N THR A 226 -9.07 -2.33 -6.00
CA THR A 226 -9.63 -2.68 -7.33
C THR A 226 -10.34 -1.50 -7.98
N LEU A 227 -10.86 -0.55 -7.21
CA LEU A 227 -11.53 0.65 -7.75
C LEU A 227 -10.59 1.49 -8.61
N THR A 228 -9.34 1.63 -8.19
CA THR A 228 -8.31 2.33 -8.98
C THR A 228 -8.06 1.62 -10.31
N VAL A 229 -7.95 0.30 -10.30
CA VAL A 229 -7.75 -0.51 -11.51
C VAL A 229 -8.98 -0.44 -12.42
N GLN A 230 -10.19 -0.42 -11.86
CA GLN A 230 -11.42 -0.22 -12.64
C GLN A 230 -11.42 1.12 -13.38
N ILE A 231 -10.98 2.20 -12.71
CA ILE A 231 -10.85 3.51 -13.34
C ILE A 231 -9.84 3.47 -14.51
N ILE A 232 -8.66 2.88 -14.30
CA ILE A 232 -7.63 2.74 -15.32
C ILE A 232 -8.15 1.96 -16.54
N ALA A 233 -8.98 0.94 -16.33
CA ALA A 233 -9.53 0.10 -17.38
C ALA A 233 -10.67 0.73 -18.21
N PHE A 234 -11.12 1.93 -17.89
CA PHE A 234 -12.19 2.61 -18.66
C PHE A 234 -11.79 2.99 -20.08
N ASN A 235 -10.51 2.90 -20.43
CA ASN A 235 -10.00 3.16 -21.79
C ASN A 235 -10.40 4.54 -22.34
N ILE A 236 -10.31 5.57 -21.48
CA ILE A 236 -10.68 6.95 -21.79
C ILE A 236 -9.45 7.83 -22.06
N TYR A 237 -8.35 7.23 -22.51
CA TYR A 237 -7.10 7.96 -22.74
C TYR A 237 -7.20 9.02 -23.85
N ASP A 238 -8.15 8.89 -24.79
CA ASP A 238 -8.43 9.92 -25.80
C ASP A 238 -8.95 11.22 -25.16
N TYR A 239 -9.60 11.13 -24.00
CA TYR A 239 -10.10 12.27 -23.23
C TYR A 239 -9.13 12.70 -22.10
N ALA A 240 -7.92 12.15 -22.06
CA ALA A 240 -6.96 12.41 -20.99
C ALA A 240 -6.68 13.90 -20.80
N LEU A 241 -6.47 14.65 -21.87
CA LEU A 241 -6.21 16.09 -21.82
C LEU A 241 -7.42 16.88 -21.30
N LEU A 242 -8.64 16.47 -21.62
CA LEU A 242 -9.86 17.09 -21.08
C LEU A 242 -9.91 16.92 -19.55
N ILE A 243 -9.59 15.70 -19.06
CA ILE A 243 -9.56 15.41 -17.62
C ILE A 243 -8.45 16.23 -16.93
N VAL A 244 -7.28 16.39 -17.56
CA VAL A 244 -6.19 17.26 -17.07
C VAL A 244 -6.68 18.70 -16.95
N VAL A 245 -7.34 19.25 -17.99
CA VAL A 245 -7.87 20.62 -17.98
C VAL A 245 -8.92 20.80 -16.89
N LEU A 246 -9.88 19.89 -16.76
CA LEU A 246 -10.90 19.94 -15.71
C LEU A 246 -10.25 19.90 -14.31
N GLY A 247 -9.30 18.98 -14.10
CA GLY A 247 -8.57 18.90 -12.86
C GLY A 247 -7.78 20.18 -12.55
N PHE A 248 -7.13 20.76 -13.55
CA PHE A 248 -6.40 22.03 -13.44
C PHE A 248 -7.32 23.19 -13.04
N ILE A 249 -8.49 23.32 -13.69
CA ILE A 249 -9.48 24.34 -13.33
C ILE A 249 -9.92 24.17 -11.87
N MET A 250 -10.28 22.94 -11.46
CA MET A 250 -10.68 22.64 -10.08
C MET A 250 -9.59 22.94 -9.06
N MET A 251 -8.31 22.74 -9.42
CA MET A 251 -7.17 23.07 -8.54
C MET A 251 -7.03 24.58 -8.28
N ASN A 252 -7.51 25.43 -9.18
CA ASN A 252 -7.46 26.88 -9.00
C ASN A 252 -8.67 27.43 -8.20
N LEU A 253 -9.63 26.57 -7.84
CA LEU A 253 -10.75 26.93 -6.98
C LEU A 253 -10.35 26.83 -5.50
N LYS A 254 -10.98 27.66 -4.66
CA LYS A 254 -10.71 27.67 -3.22
C LYS A 254 -11.40 26.52 -2.47
N GLY A 255 -10.86 26.14 -1.30
CA GLY A 255 -11.46 25.19 -0.40
C GLY A 255 -11.24 23.72 -0.80
N ARG A 256 -12.18 22.83 -0.47
CA ARG A 256 -12.06 21.39 -0.66
C ARG A 256 -12.01 20.96 -2.14
N ILE A 257 -12.60 21.74 -3.04
CA ILE A 257 -12.59 21.48 -4.49
C ILE A 257 -11.16 21.47 -5.03
N HIS A 258 -10.27 22.31 -4.51
CA HIS A 258 -8.84 22.30 -4.84
C HIS A 258 -8.22 20.90 -4.72
N TYR A 259 -8.48 20.21 -3.62
CA TYR A 259 -7.91 18.88 -3.36
C TYR A 259 -8.54 17.78 -4.25
N ILE A 260 -9.85 17.87 -4.52
CA ILE A 260 -10.51 16.98 -5.50
C ILE A 260 -9.91 17.23 -6.89
N GLY A 261 -9.68 18.50 -7.25
CA GLY A 261 -9.03 18.90 -8.51
C GLY A 261 -7.66 18.23 -8.68
N ARG A 262 -6.85 18.14 -7.62
CA ARG A 262 -5.59 17.39 -7.64
C ARG A 262 -5.80 15.91 -7.94
N GLY A 263 -6.83 15.31 -7.37
CA GLY A 263 -7.23 13.93 -7.67
C GLY A 263 -7.54 13.73 -9.14
N VAL A 264 -8.44 14.57 -9.68
CA VAL A 264 -8.88 14.53 -11.08
C VAL A 264 -7.71 14.80 -12.04
N PHE A 265 -6.89 15.82 -11.77
CA PHE A 265 -5.69 16.11 -12.55
C PHE A 265 -4.74 14.91 -12.61
N GLY A 266 -4.46 14.30 -11.46
CA GLY A 266 -3.61 13.12 -11.37
C GLY A 266 -4.13 11.94 -12.20
N PHE A 267 -5.44 11.67 -12.19
CA PHE A 267 -6.05 10.67 -13.07
C PHE A 267 -5.91 11.04 -14.55
N GLY A 268 -6.10 12.31 -14.92
CA GLY A 268 -5.87 12.78 -16.30
C GLY A 268 -4.43 12.52 -16.75
N VAL A 269 -3.44 12.78 -15.87
CA VAL A 269 -2.03 12.50 -16.15
C VAL A 269 -1.77 10.99 -16.29
N ILE A 270 -2.42 10.11 -15.50
CA ILE A 270 -2.33 8.66 -15.66
C ILE A 270 -2.80 8.23 -17.06
N PHE A 271 -3.97 8.69 -17.51
CA PHE A 271 -4.48 8.35 -18.83
C PHE A 271 -3.59 8.90 -19.94
N PHE A 272 -3.07 10.11 -19.79
CA PHE A 272 -2.13 10.70 -20.74
C PHE A 272 -0.83 9.89 -20.82
N ALA A 273 -0.30 9.44 -19.69
CA ALA A 273 0.86 8.56 -19.64
C ALA A 273 0.63 7.22 -20.37
N ILE A 274 -0.54 6.60 -20.18
CA ILE A 274 -0.93 5.38 -20.90
C ILE A 274 -0.98 5.66 -22.42
N SER A 275 -1.54 6.78 -22.85
CA SER A 275 -1.58 7.16 -24.26
C SER A 275 -0.18 7.31 -24.87
N ILE A 276 0.77 7.93 -24.14
CA ILE A 276 2.17 8.07 -24.58
C ILE A 276 2.83 6.68 -24.72
N MET A 277 2.64 5.81 -23.72
CA MET A 277 3.24 4.46 -23.74
C MET A 277 2.64 3.59 -24.84
N SER A 278 1.32 3.62 -25.04
CA SER A 278 0.63 2.91 -26.14
C SER A 278 1.17 3.34 -27.50
N GLY A 279 1.22 4.65 -27.75
CA GLY A 279 1.78 5.18 -28.99
C GLY A 279 3.27 4.84 -29.22
N ALA A 280 4.04 4.66 -28.14
CA ALA A 280 5.44 4.24 -28.24
C ALA A 280 5.59 2.76 -28.62
N ILE A 281 4.74 1.87 -28.10
CA ILE A 281 4.79 0.42 -28.31
C ILE A 281 4.27 0.05 -29.72
N TYR A 282 3.35 0.83 -30.28
CA TYR A 282 2.68 0.55 -31.56
C TYR A 282 3.62 0.15 -32.70
N PRO A 283 4.79 0.79 -32.96
CA PRO A 283 5.69 0.41 -34.06
C PRO A 283 6.36 -0.96 -33.88
N VAL A 284 6.51 -1.42 -32.65
CA VAL A 284 7.28 -2.66 -32.32
C VAL A 284 6.42 -3.88 -32.02
N LYS A 285 5.13 -3.67 -31.72
CA LYS A 285 4.25 -4.76 -31.28
C LYS A 285 4.14 -5.94 -32.23
N ASN A 286 4.30 -5.71 -33.54
CA ASN A 286 4.23 -6.75 -34.56
C ASN A 286 5.61 -7.29 -34.99
N MET A 287 6.69 -6.89 -34.29
CA MET A 287 8.03 -7.39 -34.61
C MET A 287 8.25 -8.81 -34.11
N PRO A 288 8.82 -9.71 -34.92
CA PRO A 288 8.99 -11.11 -34.54
C PRO A 288 9.76 -11.30 -33.23
N TRP A 289 10.84 -10.53 -32.98
CA TRP A 289 11.61 -10.62 -31.76
C TRP A 289 10.79 -10.18 -30.51
N PHE A 290 9.97 -9.12 -30.66
CA PHE A 290 9.14 -8.61 -29.60
C PHE A 290 7.98 -9.55 -29.30
N THR A 291 7.28 -10.00 -30.35
CA THR A 291 6.18 -10.97 -30.24
C THR A 291 6.66 -12.30 -29.66
N ASN A 292 7.81 -12.81 -30.13
CA ASN A 292 8.38 -14.08 -29.63
C ASN A 292 8.79 -13.98 -28.16
N MET A 293 9.30 -12.84 -27.70
CA MET A 293 9.60 -12.62 -26.28
C MET A 293 8.36 -12.85 -25.40
N PHE A 294 7.22 -12.27 -25.79
CA PHE A 294 5.97 -12.44 -25.04
C PHE A 294 5.34 -13.83 -25.24
N LEU A 295 5.45 -14.41 -26.45
CA LEU A 295 4.99 -15.78 -26.71
C LEU A 295 5.78 -16.80 -25.87
N THR A 296 7.05 -16.59 -25.63
CA THR A 296 7.85 -17.44 -24.73
C THR A 296 7.42 -17.27 -23.27
N LEU A 297 7.09 -16.04 -22.87
CA LEU A 297 6.66 -15.75 -21.49
C LEU A 297 5.22 -16.21 -21.19
N LYS A 298 4.34 -16.30 -22.20
CA LYS A 298 2.91 -16.66 -21.97
C LYS A 298 2.73 -18.03 -21.32
N ASP A 299 3.61 -18.98 -21.63
CA ASP A 299 3.57 -20.35 -21.11
C ASP A 299 4.36 -20.51 -19.80
N GLN A 300 5.06 -19.43 -19.37
CA GLN A 300 5.89 -19.42 -18.16
C GLN A 300 5.19 -18.68 -17.02
N TRP A 301 4.05 -19.19 -16.60
CA TRP A 301 3.21 -18.59 -15.57
C TRP A 301 3.96 -18.25 -14.28
N LEU A 302 4.92 -19.09 -13.86
CA LEU A 302 5.69 -18.87 -12.63
C LEU A 302 6.56 -17.62 -12.71
N TRP A 303 7.22 -17.39 -13.87
CA TRP A 303 8.03 -16.18 -14.06
C TRP A 303 7.17 -14.91 -14.14
N LEU A 304 6.02 -14.97 -14.83
CA LEU A 304 5.08 -13.84 -14.84
C LEU A 304 4.59 -13.49 -13.43
N PHE A 305 4.29 -14.51 -12.63
CA PHE A 305 3.89 -14.33 -11.24
C PHE A 305 5.02 -13.72 -10.39
N LEU A 306 6.24 -14.31 -10.44
CA LEU A 306 7.37 -13.86 -9.65
C LEU A 306 7.82 -12.44 -10.02
N ILE A 307 7.90 -12.13 -11.31
CA ILE A 307 8.28 -10.79 -11.80
C ILE A 307 7.27 -9.76 -11.34
N SER A 308 5.96 -10.03 -11.51
CA SER A 308 4.91 -9.12 -11.08
C SER A 308 4.85 -8.96 -9.54
N PHE A 309 5.10 -10.03 -8.80
CA PHE A 309 5.24 -9.99 -7.34
C PHE A 309 6.41 -9.07 -6.92
N VAL A 310 7.62 -9.29 -7.49
CA VAL A 310 8.82 -8.50 -7.15
C VAL A 310 8.65 -7.03 -7.55
N ILE A 311 8.18 -6.76 -8.78
CA ILE A 311 7.92 -5.37 -9.22
C ILE A 311 6.96 -4.67 -8.26
N THR A 312 5.85 -5.32 -7.90
CA THR A 312 4.85 -4.72 -7.00
C THR A 312 5.39 -4.54 -5.59
N ALA A 313 6.21 -5.48 -5.09
CA ALA A 313 6.85 -5.37 -3.79
C ALA A 313 7.84 -4.19 -3.71
N LEU A 314 8.57 -3.92 -4.81
CA LEU A 314 9.54 -2.82 -4.90
C LEU A 314 8.86 -1.46 -5.12
N VAL A 315 7.84 -1.42 -5.98
CA VAL A 315 7.14 -0.16 -6.32
C VAL A 315 6.02 0.18 -5.33
N HIS A 316 5.61 -0.79 -4.49
CA HIS A 316 4.52 -0.66 -3.51
C HIS A 316 3.16 -0.31 -4.12
N SER A 317 2.93 -0.65 -5.41
CA SER A 317 1.70 -0.33 -6.14
C SER A 317 1.27 -1.43 -7.09
N SER A 318 0.22 -2.18 -6.72
CA SER A 318 -0.40 -3.17 -7.62
C SER A 318 -1.12 -2.50 -8.79
N ALA A 319 -1.69 -1.31 -8.59
CA ALA A 319 -2.39 -0.57 -9.64
C ALA A 319 -1.45 -0.25 -10.82
N LEU A 320 -0.16 0.06 -10.53
CA LEU A 320 0.85 0.24 -11.56
C LEU A 320 1.10 -1.05 -12.35
N THR A 321 1.42 -2.15 -11.67
CA THR A 321 1.76 -3.43 -12.30
C THR A 321 0.58 -3.94 -13.14
N ILE A 322 -0.64 -3.84 -12.62
CA ILE A 322 -1.86 -4.22 -13.33
C ILE A 322 -2.15 -3.25 -14.48
N GLY A 323 -1.91 -1.96 -14.31
CA GLY A 323 -2.07 -0.96 -15.37
C GLY A 323 -1.16 -1.24 -16.58
N ILE A 324 0.09 -1.67 -16.35
CA ILE A 324 0.99 -2.12 -17.41
C ILE A 324 0.44 -3.39 -18.09
N ALA A 325 -0.06 -4.35 -17.32
CA ALA A 325 -0.67 -5.57 -17.88
C ALA A 325 -1.90 -5.25 -18.73
N ILE A 326 -2.73 -4.29 -18.31
CA ILE A 326 -3.87 -3.78 -19.07
C ILE A 326 -3.40 -3.15 -20.40
N LEU A 327 -2.39 -2.28 -20.35
CA LEU A 327 -1.82 -1.66 -21.54
C LEU A 327 -1.33 -2.70 -22.55
N LEU A 328 -0.55 -3.68 -22.10
CA LEU A 328 -0.02 -4.75 -22.95
C LEU A 328 -1.12 -5.64 -23.54
N ALA A 329 -2.19 -5.87 -22.79
CA ALA A 329 -3.34 -6.64 -23.26
C ALA A 329 -4.17 -5.87 -24.29
N LEU A 330 -4.40 -4.56 -24.08
CA LEU A 330 -5.08 -3.67 -25.02
C LEU A 330 -4.34 -3.58 -26.37
N GLU A 331 -3.01 -3.62 -26.34
CA GLU A 331 -2.17 -3.64 -27.54
C GLU A 331 -2.04 -5.05 -28.18
N ASN A 332 -2.76 -6.06 -27.64
CA ASN A 332 -2.70 -7.46 -28.07
C ASN A 332 -1.29 -8.09 -28.00
N ILE A 333 -0.45 -7.60 -27.08
CA ILE A 333 0.91 -8.10 -26.85
C ILE A 333 0.88 -9.24 -25.82
N LEU A 334 0.07 -9.09 -24.78
CA LEU A 334 -0.07 -10.04 -23.68
C LEU A 334 -1.46 -10.68 -23.71
N PRO A 335 -1.57 -12.02 -23.73
CA PRO A 335 -2.86 -12.67 -23.56
C PRO A 335 -3.51 -12.32 -22.22
N VAL A 336 -4.82 -12.19 -22.20
CA VAL A 336 -5.58 -11.84 -20.98
C VAL A 336 -5.34 -12.84 -19.84
N THR A 337 -5.22 -14.12 -20.16
CA THR A 337 -4.89 -15.18 -19.17
C THR A 337 -3.53 -14.97 -18.52
N SER A 338 -2.53 -14.54 -19.27
CA SER A 338 -1.20 -14.19 -18.74
C SER A 338 -1.27 -12.93 -17.88
N ALA A 339 -2.11 -11.95 -18.25
CA ALA A 339 -2.36 -10.77 -17.44
C ALA A 339 -3.03 -11.13 -16.10
N PHE A 340 -3.88 -12.16 -16.05
CA PHE A 340 -4.46 -12.64 -14.79
C PHE A 340 -3.40 -13.17 -13.83
N ILE A 341 -2.38 -13.86 -14.34
CA ILE A 341 -1.23 -14.30 -13.51
C ILE A 341 -0.46 -13.10 -12.95
N ILE A 342 -0.27 -12.05 -13.76
CA ILE A 342 0.34 -10.78 -13.30
C ILE A 342 -0.51 -10.15 -12.18
N VAL A 343 -1.83 -10.16 -12.32
CA VAL A 343 -2.75 -9.66 -11.26
C VAL A 343 -2.56 -10.43 -9.95
N LEU A 344 -2.43 -11.76 -10.01
CA LEU A 344 -2.20 -12.60 -8.82
C LEU A 344 -0.87 -12.25 -8.13
N GLY A 345 0.22 -12.15 -8.90
CA GLY A 345 1.53 -11.77 -8.37
C GLY A 345 1.54 -10.36 -7.79
N ALA A 346 0.93 -9.39 -8.49
CA ALA A 346 0.79 -8.02 -8.01
C ALA A 346 -0.03 -7.93 -6.72
N ASN A 347 -1.10 -8.70 -6.61
CA ASN A 347 -1.95 -8.69 -5.43
C ASN A 347 -1.20 -9.20 -4.19
N LEU A 348 -0.45 -10.30 -4.31
CA LEU A 348 0.39 -10.82 -3.23
C LEU A 348 1.55 -9.86 -2.90
N GLY A 349 2.16 -9.24 -3.92
CA GLY A 349 3.32 -8.34 -3.78
C GLY A 349 3.06 -7.14 -2.86
N THR A 350 1.82 -6.62 -2.83
CA THR A 350 1.46 -5.49 -1.95
C THR A 350 1.52 -5.82 -0.46
N SER A 351 1.49 -7.09 -0.07
CA SER A 351 1.57 -7.49 1.34
C SER A 351 2.99 -7.56 1.91
N SER A 352 4.01 -7.62 1.04
CA SER A 352 5.42 -7.74 1.44
C SER A 352 5.89 -6.56 2.30
N THR A 353 5.48 -5.35 1.97
CA THR A 353 5.88 -4.13 2.69
C THR A 353 5.36 -4.14 4.14
N ALA A 354 4.11 -4.55 4.33
CA ALA A 354 3.55 -4.66 5.68
C ALA A 354 4.24 -5.75 6.50
N LEU A 355 4.64 -6.88 5.86
CA LEU A 355 5.45 -7.92 6.51
C LEU A 355 6.80 -7.37 6.96
N LEU A 356 7.52 -6.67 6.09
CA LEU A 356 8.81 -6.05 6.42
C LEU A 356 8.67 -5.02 7.55
N ALA A 357 7.63 -4.18 7.50
CA ALA A 357 7.35 -3.17 8.52
C ALA A 357 7.00 -3.80 9.87
N SER A 358 6.50 -5.04 9.91
CA SER A 358 6.11 -5.72 11.14
C SER A 358 7.26 -6.47 11.84
N ILE A 359 8.44 -6.59 11.22
CA ILE A 359 9.59 -7.33 11.81
C ILE A 359 9.97 -6.81 13.21
N PRO A 360 10.15 -5.49 13.43
CA PRO A 360 10.48 -4.96 14.75
C PRO A 360 9.26 -4.82 15.69
N ALA A 361 8.04 -5.06 15.19
CA ALA A 361 6.80 -4.79 15.90
C ALA A 361 6.41 -5.93 16.87
N ASP A 362 5.42 -5.66 17.71
CA ASP A 362 4.85 -6.63 18.66
C ASP A 362 4.10 -7.78 17.97
N SER A 363 3.68 -8.78 18.75
CA SER A 363 3.00 -9.96 18.22
C SER A 363 1.65 -9.67 17.57
N GLU A 364 0.89 -8.67 18.04
CA GLU A 364 -0.41 -8.30 17.47
C GLU A 364 -0.23 -7.62 16.09
N SER A 365 0.79 -6.79 15.96
CA SER A 365 1.16 -6.13 14.70
C SER A 365 1.71 -7.11 13.68
N ARG A 366 2.57 -8.05 14.10
CA ARG A 366 3.03 -9.15 13.24
C ARG A 366 1.86 -9.99 12.77
N ARG A 367 0.89 -10.30 13.64
CA ARG A 367 -0.36 -10.99 13.27
C ARG A 367 -1.13 -10.23 12.22
N THR A 368 -1.23 -8.90 12.33
CA THR A 368 -1.88 -8.04 11.33
C THR A 368 -1.21 -8.15 9.96
N ALA A 369 0.12 -8.03 9.88
CA ALA A 369 0.86 -8.14 8.63
C ALA A 369 0.80 -9.56 8.03
N VAL A 370 1.01 -10.59 8.85
CA VAL A 370 0.95 -12.00 8.42
C VAL A 370 -0.46 -12.36 7.95
N SER A 371 -1.52 -11.83 8.59
CA SER A 371 -2.89 -12.08 8.13
C SER A 371 -3.13 -11.53 6.72
N ASN A 372 -2.64 -10.33 6.41
CA ASN A 372 -2.75 -9.78 5.05
C ASN A 372 -2.04 -10.66 4.01
N PHE A 373 -0.84 -11.14 4.34
CA PHE A 373 -0.07 -12.01 3.44
C PHE A 373 -0.73 -13.38 3.24
N ILE A 374 -1.10 -14.06 4.32
CA ILE A 374 -1.73 -15.40 4.27
C ILE A 374 -3.07 -15.35 3.55
N PHE A 375 -3.91 -14.33 3.80
CA PHE A 375 -5.15 -14.12 3.07
C PHE A 375 -4.92 -14.08 1.56
N LYS A 376 -3.97 -13.26 1.11
CA LYS A 376 -3.64 -13.11 -0.32
C LYS A 376 -2.98 -14.36 -0.89
N LEU A 377 -2.15 -15.04 -0.11
CA LEU A 377 -1.53 -16.29 -0.52
C LEU A 377 -2.58 -17.38 -0.76
N ILE A 378 -3.53 -17.55 0.17
CA ILE A 378 -4.63 -18.51 0.02
C ILE A 378 -5.46 -18.16 -1.22
N MET A 379 -5.81 -16.88 -1.41
CA MET A 379 -6.55 -16.42 -2.58
C MET A 379 -5.79 -16.76 -3.88
N VAL A 380 -4.50 -16.45 -3.97
CA VAL A 380 -3.67 -16.74 -5.14
C VAL A 380 -3.66 -18.23 -5.45
N LEU A 381 -3.44 -19.08 -4.44
CA LEU A 381 -3.41 -20.53 -4.63
C LEU A 381 -4.76 -21.07 -5.14
N VAL A 382 -5.86 -20.70 -4.51
CA VAL A 382 -7.18 -21.16 -4.92
C VAL A 382 -7.54 -20.65 -6.32
N VAL A 383 -7.31 -19.37 -6.60
CA VAL A 383 -7.60 -18.78 -7.91
C VAL A 383 -6.74 -19.39 -9.02
N TYR A 384 -5.48 -19.71 -8.73
CA TYR A 384 -4.62 -20.39 -9.70
C TYR A 384 -5.21 -21.73 -10.16
N PHE A 385 -5.67 -22.57 -9.23
CA PHE A 385 -6.28 -23.85 -9.56
C PHE A 385 -7.68 -23.72 -10.18
N THR A 386 -8.35 -22.60 -9.97
CA THR A 386 -9.69 -22.31 -10.52
C THR A 386 -9.66 -21.25 -11.63
N LEU A 387 -8.49 -20.97 -12.22
CA LEU A 387 -8.27 -19.89 -13.19
C LEU A 387 -9.24 -19.97 -14.38
N ASN A 388 -9.50 -21.17 -14.90
CA ASN A 388 -10.43 -21.38 -16.01
C ASN A 388 -11.87 -20.94 -15.69
N PHE A 389 -12.31 -21.12 -14.44
CA PHE A 389 -13.61 -20.65 -13.99
C PHE A 389 -13.68 -19.12 -14.02
N PHE A 390 -12.70 -18.46 -13.42
CA PHE A 390 -12.64 -17.00 -13.39
C PHE A 390 -12.47 -16.39 -14.78
N THR A 391 -11.69 -17.03 -15.66
CA THR A 391 -11.54 -16.62 -17.05
C THR A 391 -12.89 -16.62 -17.78
N ARG A 392 -13.63 -17.71 -17.70
CA ARG A 392 -14.97 -17.78 -18.33
C ARG A 392 -15.92 -16.72 -17.79
N LEU A 393 -15.90 -16.50 -16.47
CA LEU A 393 -16.77 -15.52 -15.82
C LEU A 393 -16.41 -14.08 -16.27
N THR A 394 -15.12 -13.73 -16.36
CA THR A 394 -14.72 -12.36 -16.73
C THR A 394 -14.93 -12.08 -18.21
N VAL A 395 -14.68 -13.04 -19.10
CA VAL A 395 -14.96 -12.92 -20.54
C VAL A 395 -16.47 -12.76 -20.79
N SER A 396 -17.33 -13.40 -20.01
CA SER A 396 -18.80 -13.20 -20.14
C SER A 396 -19.27 -11.80 -19.73
N LEU A 397 -18.47 -11.06 -18.93
CA LEU A 397 -18.82 -9.72 -18.46
C LEU A 397 -18.33 -8.59 -19.39
N SER A 398 -17.33 -8.84 -20.23
CA SER A 398 -16.77 -7.84 -21.15
C SER A 398 -15.95 -8.51 -22.24
N SER A 399 -15.94 -7.92 -23.43
CA SER A 399 -15.05 -8.30 -24.55
C SER A 399 -13.81 -7.40 -24.65
N ASN A 400 -13.68 -6.41 -23.78
CA ASN A 400 -12.52 -5.51 -23.78
C ASN A 400 -11.44 -6.08 -22.84
N PRO A 401 -10.22 -6.38 -23.32
CA PRO A 401 -9.15 -6.98 -22.54
C PRO A 401 -8.82 -6.24 -21.25
N GLY A 402 -8.81 -4.90 -21.27
CA GLY A 402 -8.54 -4.08 -20.09
C GLY A 402 -9.63 -4.24 -19.02
N ARG A 403 -10.90 -4.29 -19.45
CA ARG A 403 -12.05 -4.50 -18.55
C ARG A 403 -12.09 -5.92 -18.01
N GLU A 404 -11.72 -6.93 -18.81
CA GLU A 404 -11.61 -8.31 -18.35
C GLU A 404 -10.60 -8.43 -17.20
N ILE A 405 -9.42 -7.81 -17.33
CA ILE A 405 -8.38 -7.81 -16.30
C ILE A 405 -8.85 -7.10 -15.02
N ALA A 406 -9.49 -5.93 -15.16
CA ALA A 406 -10.02 -5.19 -14.02
C ALA A 406 -11.17 -5.95 -13.33
N ASN A 407 -12.06 -6.57 -14.10
CA ASN A 407 -13.15 -7.40 -13.58
C ASN A 407 -12.62 -8.63 -12.86
N PHE A 408 -11.61 -9.31 -13.42
CA PHE A 408 -10.93 -10.41 -12.74
C PHE A 408 -10.37 -9.97 -11.38
N HIS A 409 -9.62 -8.86 -11.35
CA HIS A 409 -9.06 -8.31 -10.11
C HIS A 409 -10.16 -7.99 -9.08
N THR A 410 -11.27 -7.40 -9.52
CA THR A 410 -12.38 -7.06 -8.63
C THR A 410 -13.11 -8.30 -8.13
N LEU A 411 -13.43 -9.26 -9.00
CA LEU A 411 -14.15 -10.47 -8.65
C LEU A 411 -13.41 -11.34 -7.63
N ILE A 412 -12.12 -11.59 -7.85
CA ILE A 412 -11.34 -12.39 -6.91
C ILE A 412 -11.26 -11.71 -5.54
N ASN A 413 -10.99 -10.39 -5.49
CA ASN A 413 -10.96 -9.68 -4.22
C ASN A 413 -12.34 -9.63 -3.57
N LEU A 414 -13.41 -9.38 -4.30
CA LEU A 414 -14.78 -9.35 -3.75
C LEU A 414 -15.17 -10.71 -3.14
N ILE A 415 -15.01 -11.79 -3.89
CA ILE A 415 -15.42 -13.13 -3.45
C ILE A 415 -14.61 -13.54 -2.21
N PHE A 416 -13.29 -13.43 -2.27
CA PHE A 416 -12.43 -13.87 -1.18
C PHE A 416 -12.57 -12.99 0.06
N THR A 417 -12.68 -11.66 -0.08
CA THR A 417 -12.86 -10.79 1.07
C THR A 417 -14.18 -11.03 1.77
N LEU A 418 -15.27 -11.30 1.05
CA LEU A 418 -16.56 -11.64 1.64
C LEU A 418 -16.52 -12.99 2.38
N ILE A 419 -15.88 -14.01 1.79
CA ILE A 419 -15.68 -15.30 2.46
C ILE A 419 -14.91 -15.12 3.76
N PHE A 420 -13.76 -14.45 3.72
CA PHE A 420 -12.92 -14.24 4.90
C PHE A 420 -13.57 -13.31 5.93
N LEU A 421 -14.43 -12.38 5.52
CA LEU A 421 -15.19 -11.54 6.42
C LEU A 421 -16.16 -12.37 7.28
N ILE A 422 -16.84 -13.35 6.66
CA ILE A 422 -17.71 -14.31 7.37
C ILE A 422 -16.88 -15.17 8.34
N PHE A 423 -15.72 -15.64 7.90
CA PHE A 423 -14.84 -16.52 8.66
C PHE A 423 -13.73 -15.80 9.43
N THR A 424 -13.89 -14.50 9.76
CA THR A 424 -12.87 -13.70 10.45
C THR A 424 -12.42 -14.33 11.78
N LYS A 425 -13.35 -14.87 12.58
CA LYS A 425 -13.01 -15.50 13.89
C LYS A 425 -12.12 -16.75 13.75
N PRO A 426 -12.46 -17.78 12.96
CA PRO A 426 -11.58 -18.93 12.75
C PRO A 426 -10.26 -18.54 12.07
N TYR A 427 -10.29 -17.59 11.13
CA TYR A 427 -9.09 -17.07 10.49
C TYR A 427 -8.13 -16.40 11.50
N ALA A 428 -8.65 -15.56 12.39
CA ALA A 428 -7.86 -14.94 13.45
C ALA A 428 -7.23 -15.99 14.39
N LYS A 429 -7.94 -17.09 14.69
CA LYS A 429 -7.38 -18.21 15.47
C LYS A 429 -6.21 -18.88 14.74
N LEU A 430 -6.35 -19.11 13.43
CA LEU A 430 -5.27 -19.67 12.61
C LEU A 430 -4.02 -18.79 12.65
N ILE A 431 -4.18 -17.48 12.47
CA ILE A 431 -3.04 -16.55 12.52
C ILE A 431 -2.38 -16.52 13.89
N LYS A 432 -3.14 -16.61 14.99
CA LYS A 432 -2.59 -16.70 16.35
C LYS A 432 -1.80 -17.98 16.60
N LEU A 433 -2.10 -19.07 15.91
CA LEU A 433 -1.31 -20.31 15.95
C LEU A 433 0.01 -20.16 15.19
N ILE A 434 0.00 -19.45 14.05
CA ILE A 434 1.19 -19.20 13.22
C ILE A 434 2.12 -18.22 13.92
N VAL A 435 1.58 -17.08 14.40
CA VAL A 435 2.33 -16.04 15.09
C VAL A 435 2.04 -16.13 16.59
N ARG A 436 2.89 -16.84 17.29
CA ARG A 436 2.79 -16.99 18.76
C ARG A 436 3.18 -15.69 19.45
N SER A 437 2.57 -15.42 20.61
CA SER A 437 2.99 -14.31 21.47
C SER A 437 4.37 -14.61 22.06
N GLU A 438 5.31 -13.70 21.91
CA GLU A 438 6.60 -13.80 22.60
C GLU A 438 6.37 -13.58 24.10
N LYS A 439 6.73 -14.53 24.90
CA LYS A 439 6.79 -14.36 26.35
C LYS A 439 8.07 -13.57 26.68
N GLY A 440 7.90 -12.34 27.13
CA GLY A 440 8.90 -11.55 27.82
C GLY A 440 10.08 -11.07 26.98
N LYS A 441 9.94 -9.88 26.37
CA LYS A 441 11.11 -9.02 26.09
C LYS A 441 11.35 -8.10 27.29
N PRO A 442 12.63 -7.74 27.57
CA PRO A 442 12.94 -6.90 28.71
C PRO A 442 12.18 -5.55 28.65
N GLU A 443 11.70 -5.11 29.80
CA GLU A 443 10.97 -3.83 29.98
C GLU A 443 11.78 -2.59 29.56
N LEU A 444 13.07 -2.74 29.27
CA LEU A 444 14.04 -1.68 28.95
C LEU A 444 13.94 -1.11 27.54
N GLU A 445 13.31 -1.78 26.55
CA GLU A 445 13.18 -1.25 25.20
C GLU A 445 11.86 -0.53 24.99
N SER A 446 11.90 0.60 24.24
CA SER A 446 10.68 1.26 23.80
C SER A 446 9.85 0.30 22.95
N LYS A 447 8.56 0.19 23.27
CA LYS A 447 7.66 -0.77 22.64
C LYS A 447 6.92 -0.19 21.44
N TYR A 448 6.66 1.12 21.46
CA TYR A 448 5.76 1.79 20.54
C TYR A 448 6.43 2.84 19.67
N LEU A 449 7.69 3.24 19.96
CA LEU A 449 8.42 4.21 19.18
C LEU A 449 9.04 3.54 17.94
N ASP A 450 8.73 4.03 16.76
CA ASP A 450 9.26 3.55 15.47
C ASP A 450 9.73 4.75 14.64
N ASP A 451 11.05 4.87 14.44
CA ASP A 451 11.68 5.97 13.70
C ASP A 451 11.21 6.05 12.23
N LYS A 452 10.70 4.94 11.66
CA LYS A 452 10.19 4.89 10.29
C LYS A 452 8.85 5.62 10.12
N ILE A 453 8.17 5.93 11.22
CA ILE A 453 6.82 6.54 11.22
C ILE A 453 6.91 8.05 11.52
N ILE A 454 8.08 8.59 11.79
CA ILE A 454 8.31 10.03 12.08
C ILE A 454 7.75 10.91 10.96
N ASP A 455 7.83 10.46 9.70
CA ASP A 455 7.27 11.17 8.54
C ASP A 455 5.72 11.18 8.50
N THR A 456 5.06 10.54 9.47
CA THR A 456 3.61 10.59 9.66
C THR A 456 3.31 11.12 11.07
N PRO A 457 3.40 12.44 11.28
CA PRO A 457 3.46 13.08 12.60
C PRO A 457 2.31 12.70 13.54
N GLU A 458 1.09 12.59 13.01
CA GLU A 458 -0.08 12.23 13.82
C GLU A 458 0.00 10.81 14.38
N ILE A 459 0.49 9.85 13.58
CA ILE A 459 0.64 8.45 14.03
C ILE A 459 1.80 8.35 15.02
N ALA A 460 2.91 9.00 14.69
CA ALA A 460 4.08 9.03 15.54
C ALA A 460 3.76 9.65 16.91
N MET A 461 2.97 10.73 16.94
CA MET A 461 2.52 11.37 18.17
C MET A 461 1.57 10.47 18.99
N GLY A 462 0.69 9.71 18.33
CA GLY A 462 -0.13 8.69 18.99
C GLY A 462 0.70 7.57 19.62
N ASN A 463 1.76 7.14 18.94
CA ASN A 463 2.70 6.15 19.49
C ASN A 463 3.50 6.70 20.68
N SER A 464 3.89 7.97 20.64
CA SER A 464 4.51 8.66 21.78
C SER A 464 3.58 8.68 23.00
N GLN A 465 2.33 9.07 22.81
CA GLN A 465 1.32 9.09 23.87
C GLN A 465 1.16 7.71 24.52
N ARG A 466 1.23 6.66 23.73
CA ARG A 466 1.12 5.31 24.26
C ARG A 466 2.36 4.83 25.03
N GLU A 467 3.55 5.20 24.58
CA GLU A 467 4.75 4.91 25.35
C GLU A 467 4.73 5.67 26.69
N ILE A 468 4.18 6.90 26.71
CA ILE A 468 3.95 7.68 27.94
C ILE A 468 2.97 6.95 28.87
N ILE A 469 1.88 6.40 28.35
CA ILE A 469 0.93 5.59 29.12
C ILE A 469 1.64 4.39 29.75
N ARG A 470 2.55 3.73 29.01
CA ARG A 470 3.35 2.62 29.56
C ARG A 470 4.28 3.08 30.69
N VAL A 471 4.88 4.25 30.58
CA VAL A 471 5.66 4.85 31.69
C VAL A 471 4.75 5.04 32.91
N GLY A 472 3.55 5.60 32.72
CA GLY A 472 2.56 5.74 33.78
C GLY A 472 2.17 4.41 34.43
N ASP A 473 2.01 3.34 33.66
CA ASP A 473 1.74 1.98 34.20
C ASP A 473 2.90 1.47 35.07
N ILE A 474 4.15 1.74 34.68
CA ILE A 474 5.34 1.39 35.49
C ILE A 474 5.32 2.17 36.80
N ILE A 475 5.07 3.47 36.77
CA ILE A 475 4.92 4.32 37.96
C ILE A 475 3.82 3.79 38.86
N GLY A 476 2.65 3.45 38.33
CA GLY A 476 1.54 2.87 39.08
C GLY A 476 1.92 1.56 39.79
N LYS A 477 2.76 0.73 39.14
CA LYS A 477 3.31 -0.47 39.76
C LYS A 477 4.33 -0.14 40.87
N MET A 478 5.19 0.86 40.64
CA MET A 478 6.15 1.33 41.66
C MET A 478 5.41 1.82 42.91
N LEU A 479 4.31 2.59 42.75
CA LEU A 479 3.47 3.05 43.84
C LEU A 479 2.85 1.87 44.65
N LYS A 480 2.27 0.89 43.97
CA LYS A 480 1.67 -0.29 44.60
C LYS A 480 2.72 -1.11 45.35
N ASP A 481 3.86 -1.36 44.72
CA ASP A 481 4.95 -2.10 45.32
C ASP A 481 5.54 -1.33 46.52
N SER A 482 5.51 0.02 46.52
CA SER A 482 5.95 0.85 47.65
C SER A 482 5.07 0.67 48.88
N ILE A 483 3.76 0.50 48.73
CA ILE A 483 2.85 0.17 49.83
C ILE A 483 3.25 -1.19 50.44
N VAL A 484 3.51 -2.19 49.60
CA VAL A 484 3.93 -3.51 50.08
C VAL A 484 5.29 -3.44 50.83
N VAL A 485 6.23 -2.63 50.33
CA VAL A 485 7.51 -2.40 51.06
C VAL A 485 7.26 -1.76 52.43
N LEU A 486 6.35 -0.80 52.52
CA LEU A 486 5.99 -0.14 53.79
C LEU A 486 5.32 -1.11 54.76
N GLU A 487 4.55 -2.07 54.24
CA GLU A 487 3.89 -3.09 55.09
C GLU A 487 4.84 -4.18 55.57
N THR A 488 5.74 -4.63 54.69
CA THR A 488 6.56 -5.83 54.90
C THR A 488 8.01 -5.54 55.28
N TYR A 489 8.50 -4.33 55.09
CA TYR A 489 9.91 -3.93 55.20
C TYR A 489 10.86 -4.80 54.36
N ASP A 490 10.37 -5.36 53.23
CA ASP A 490 11.17 -6.22 52.34
C ASP A 490 12.20 -5.39 51.55
N ASN A 491 13.49 -5.61 51.88
CA ASN A 491 14.59 -4.90 51.26
C ASN A 491 14.84 -5.28 49.78
N GLU A 492 14.54 -6.52 49.38
CA GLU A 492 14.70 -6.95 47.99
C GLU A 492 13.61 -6.32 47.12
N LEU A 493 12.37 -6.28 47.60
CA LEU A 493 11.29 -5.57 46.91
C LEU A 493 11.61 -4.07 46.81
N ARG A 494 12.11 -3.43 47.89
CA ARG A 494 12.55 -2.04 47.91
C ARG A 494 13.60 -1.75 46.82
N LYS A 495 14.64 -2.61 46.71
CA LYS A 495 15.67 -2.48 45.66
C LYS A 495 15.05 -2.64 44.27
N SER A 496 14.13 -3.58 44.11
CA SER A 496 13.42 -3.81 42.86
C SER A 496 12.58 -2.59 42.43
N VAL A 497 11.91 -1.92 43.42
CA VAL A 497 11.16 -0.68 43.16
C VAL A 497 12.12 0.42 42.71
N ALA A 498 13.22 0.66 43.42
CA ALA A 498 14.20 1.66 43.04
C ALA A 498 14.83 1.40 41.68
N ALA A 499 15.15 0.15 41.32
CA ALA A 499 15.70 -0.18 40.01
C ALA A 499 14.76 0.02 38.83
N LYS A 500 13.45 0.16 39.05
CA LYS A 500 12.49 0.49 37.97
C LYS A 500 12.63 1.93 37.46
N ASP A 501 13.24 2.79 38.24
CA ASP A 501 13.55 4.16 37.83
C ASP A 501 14.46 4.21 36.62
N ASP A 502 15.50 3.35 36.55
CA ASP A 502 16.37 3.23 35.37
C ASP A 502 15.58 2.91 34.08
N ILE A 503 14.45 2.19 34.22
CA ILE A 503 13.56 1.88 33.09
C ILE A 503 12.79 3.13 32.69
N VAL A 504 12.25 3.87 33.66
CA VAL A 504 11.52 5.14 33.46
C VAL A 504 12.43 6.12 32.75
N ASP A 505 13.64 6.39 33.26
CA ASP A 505 14.62 7.34 32.71
C ASP A 505 14.97 7.01 31.26
N ASN A 506 15.21 5.73 30.97
CA ASN A 506 15.52 5.27 29.61
C ASN A 506 14.34 5.54 28.65
N LEU A 507 13.12 5.22 29.08
CA LEU A 507 11.91 5.45 28.26
C LEU A 507 11.66 6.94 28.06
N VAL A 508 11.80 7.76 29.11
CA VAL A 508 11.67 9.23 29.05
C VAL A 508 12.64 9.81 28.01
N THR A 509 13.92 9.42 28.09
CA THR A 509 14.95 9.86 27.13
C THR A 509 14.57 9.52 25.68
N LYS A 510 14.09 8.30 25.43
CA LYS A 510 13.67 7.84 24.09
C LYS A 510 12.44 8.58 23.59
N ILE A 511 11.43 8.75 24.46
CA ILE A 511 10.18 9.46 24.12
C ILE A 511 10.48 10.92 23.78
N THR A 512 11.29 11.59 24.60
CA THR A 512 11.69 13.00 24.40
C THR A 512 12.41 13.18 23.07
N ARG A 513 13.37 12.31 22.75
CA ARG A 513 14.08 12.32 21.46
C ARG A 513 13.12 12.10 20.29
N TYR A 514 12.21 11.17 20.42
CA TYR A 514 11.25 10.82 19.38
C TYR A 514 10.24 11.93 19.11
N ILE A 515 9.64 12.53 20.15
CA ILE A 515 8.74 13.68 20.03
C ILE A 515 9.46 14.88 19.41
N THR A 516 10.70 15.15 19.86
CA THR A 516 11.52 16.24 19.30
C THR A 516 11.81 16.03 17.81
N ALA A 517 12.05 14.79 17.37
CA ALA A 517 12.23 14.48 15.96
C ALA A 517 10.97 14.71 15.12
N ILE A 518 9.78 14.38 15.67
CA ILE A 518 8.51 14.63 15.02
C ILE A 518 8.27 16.14 14.86
N THR A 519 8.42 16.91 15.94
CA THR A 519 8.10 18.35 15.96
C THR A 519 9.06 19.19 15.16
N ARG A 520 10.31 18.76 14.99
CA ARG A 520 11.33 19.49 14.22
C ARG A 520 10.97 19.63 12.73
N ASN A 521 10.30 18.67 12.14
CA ASN A 521 9.96 18.63 10.71
C ASN A 521 8.49 18.99 10.44
N GLU A 522 7.73 19.36 11.47
CA GLU A 522 6.27 19.58 11.37
C GLU A 522 5.95 21.06 11.40
N THR A 523 5.06 21.49 10.50
CA THR A 523 4.57 22.89 10.40
C THR A 523 3.17 23.07 10.99
N SER A 524 2.52 21.97 11.43
CA SER A 524 1.18 22.03 12.05
C SER A 524 1.29 22.50 13.50
N GLU A 525 0.64 23.62 13.81
CA GLU A 525 0.56 24.19 15.17
C GLU A 525 -0.06 23.20 16.16
N TYR A 526 -1.07 22.44 15.74
CA TYR A 526 -1.69 21.41 16.56
C TYR A 526 -0.73 20.28 16.96
N ILE A 527 0.06 19.75 16.03
CA ILE A 527 1.03 18.69 16.32
C ILE A 527 2.13 19.19 17.24
N SER A 528 2.61 20.41 17.01
CA SER A 528 3.64 21.04 17.85
C SER A 528 3.13 21.29 19.28
N SER A 529 1.94 21.84 19.45
CA SER A 529 1.30 22.05 20.76
C SER A 529 1.10 20.73 21.51
N LYS A 530 0.54 19.71 20.84
CA LYS A 530 0.37 18.38 21.42
C LYS A 530 1.70 17.74 21.81
N GLY A 531 2.74 17.91 20.99
CA GLY A 531 4.09 17.42 21.29
C GLY A 531 4.66 18.02 22.55
N ILE A 532 4.53 19.34 22.72
CA ILE A 532 4.97 20.07 23.93
C ILE A 532 4.25 19.55 25.16
N THR A 533 2.92 19.38 25.08
CA THR A 533 2.13 18.83 26.20
C THR A 533 2.57 17.43 26.58
N LEU A 534 2.82 16.56 25.61
CA LEU A 534 3.31 15.20 25.87
C LEU A 534 4.73 15.20 26.49
N LEU A 535 5.60 16.15 26.11
CA LEU A 535 6.91 16.33 26.74
C LEU A 535 6.79 16.72 28.21
N TYR A 536 5.87 17.63 28.54
CA TYR A 536 5.61 17.98 29.94
C TYR A 536 5.05 16.80 30.74
N ILE A 537 4.14 16.03 30.16
CA ILE A 537 3.56 14.83 30.84
C ILE A 537 4.66 13.79 31.14
N VAL A 538 5.58 13.60 30.23
CA VAL A 538 6.66 12.61 30.43
C VAL A 538 7.65 13.07 31.48
N ASP A 539 7.94 14.38 31.54
CA ASP A 539 8.75 15.01 32.57
C ASP A 539 8.14 14.86 33.97
N GLU A 540 6.79 15.03 34.09
CA GLU A 540 6.09 14.81 35.35
C GLU A 540 6.18 13.35 35.82
N PHE A 541 6.17 12.36 34.92
CA PHE A 541 6.37 10.96 35.28
C PHE A 541 7.81 10.66 35.72
N GLU A 542 8.84 11.27 35.12
CA GLU A 542 10.23 11.17 35.55
C GLU A 542 10.37 11.70 36.98
N ASN A 543 9.82 12.91 37.25
CA ASN A 543 9.83 13.48 38.58
C ASN A 543 9.16 12.58 39.64
N ILE A 544 8.06 11.89 39.29
CA ILE A 544 7.42 10.94 40.19
C ILE A 544 8.30 9.70 40.42
N GLY A 545 8.94 9.16 39.37
CA GLY A 545 9.90 8.08 39.48
C GLY A 545 11.04 8.40 40.42
N ASP A 546 11.65 9.58 40.27
CA ASP A 546 12.68 10.12 41.12
C ASP A 546 12.26 10.25 42.60
N ILE A 547 11.04 10.73 42.85
CA ILE A 547 10.52 10.84 44.21
C ILE A 547 10.36 9.44 44.82
N ILE A 548 9.87 8.46 44.07
CA ILE A 548 9.73 7.09 44.58
C ILE A 548 11.12 6.48 44.84
N SER A 549 12.04 6.55 43.88
CA SER A 549 13.34 5.86 43.95
C SER A 549 14.31 6.51 44.93
N LYS A 550 14.45 7.85 44.86
CA LYS A 550 15.49 8.63 45.54
C LYS A 550 15.01 9.28 46.84
N SER A 551 13.71 9.52 47.01
CA SER A 551 13.19 10.05 48.29
C SER A 551 12.52 8.95 49.11
N LEU A 552 11.48 8.34 48.60
CA LEU A 552 10.67 7.38 49.39
C LEU A 552 11.40 6.09 49.71
N MET A 553 12.10 5.47 48.71
CA MET A 553 12.85 4.24 48.94
C MET A 553 14.06 4.46 49.83
N ASP A 554 14.62 5.67 49.87
CA ASP A 554 15.71 5.98 50.81
C ASP A 554 15.19 6.11 52.24
N GLU A 555 14.02 6.72 52.46
CA GLU A 555 13.40 6.75 53.83
C GLU A 555 13.03 5.35 54.30
N MET A 556 12.48 4.49 53.43
CA MET A 556 12.24 3.08 53.75
C MET A 556 13.54 2.30 54.05
N ASN A 557 14.63 2.63 53.36
CA ASN A 557 15.93 2.04 53.63
C ASN A 557 16.48 2.41 55.04
N LYS A 558 16.20 3.66 55.50
CA LYS A 558 16.57 4.09 56.86
C LYS A 558 15.81 3.28 57.92
N LEU A 559 14.48 3.03 57.73
CA LEU A 559 13.69 2.17 58.60
C LEU A 559 14.26 0.77 58.65
N ILE A 560 14.51 0.15 57.48
CA ILE A 560 15.00 -1.25 57.41
C ILE A 560 16.38 -1.38 58.03
N LYS A 561 17.33 -0.49 57.67
CA LYS A 561 18.71 -0.57 58.20
C LYS A 561 18.80 -0.22 59.68
N GLY A 562 17.98 0.71 60.15
CA GLY A 562 17.90 1.11 61.54
C GLY A 562 17.13 0.15 62.42
N ASN A 563 16.54 -0.92 61.85
CA ASN A 563 15.60 -1.82 62.52
C ASN A 563 14.50 -1.03 63.27
N LEU A 564 14.01 0.06 62.62
CA LEU A 564 12.99 0.95 63.14
C LEU A 564 11.64 0.56 62.57
N SER A 565 10.57 0.72 63.35
CA SER A 565 9.21 0.52 62.87
C SER A 565 8.36 1.76 63.16
N LEU A 566 7.52 2.13 62.23
CA LEU A 566 6.53 3.14 62.42
C LEU A 566 5.49 2.68 63.44
N SER A 567 4.83 3.62 64.13
CA SER A 567 3.61 3.29 64.90
C SER A 567 2.51 2.79 63.97
N GLU A 568 1.66 1.86 64.42
CA GLU A 568 0.55 1.33 63.62
C GLU A 568 -0.35 2.40 63.07
N GLU A 569 -0.68 3.43 63.87
CA GLU A 569 -1.46 4.58 63.41
C GLU A 569 -0.73 5.38 62.35
N GLY A 570 0.61 5.61 62.50
CA GLY A 570 1.42 6.36 61.52
C GLY A 570 1.58 5.60 60.22
N LYS A 571 1.72 4.29 60.28
CA LYS A 571 1.78 3.40 59.13
C LYS A 571 0.46 3.42 58.35
N ASN A 572 -0.69 3.30 59.05
CA ASN A 572 -2.00 3.34 58.40
C ASN A 572 -2.31 4.71 57.76
N ASP A 573 -1.88 5.81 58.37
CA ASP A 573 -2.01 7.16 57.81
C ASP A 573 -1.23 7.27 56.48
N LEU A 574 -0.03 6.74 56.39
CA LEU A 574 0.75 6.70 55.13
C LEU A 574 0.07 5.84 54.05
N ILE A 575 -0.42 4.62 54.42
CA ILE A 575 -1.12 3.76 53.48
C ILE A 575 -2.38 4.42 52.92
N GLU A 576 -3.17 5.11 53.77
CA GLU A 576 -4.34 5.86 53.33
C GLU A 576 -3.96 6.96 52.33
N PHE A 577 -2.87 7.67 52.58
CA PHE A 577 -2.41 8.71 51.68
C PHE A 577 -1.85 8.16 50.36
N PHE A 578 -1.15 7.02 50.39
CA PHE A 578 -0.75 6.32 49.19
C PHE A 578 -1.94 5.89 48.33
N ASN A 579 -3.00 5.34 48.94
CA ASN A 579 -4.20 4.95 48.23
C ASN A 579 -4.88 6.15 47.57
N PHE A 580 -4.92 7.30 48.21
CA PHE A 580 -5.38 8.55 47.59
C PHE A 580 -4.55 8.96 46.38
N VAL A 581 -3.22 8.79 46.44
CA VAL A 581 -2.32 9.06 45.30
C VAL A 581 -2.49 8.04 44.19
N LEU A 582 -2.74 6.75 44.48
CA LEU A 582 -3.09 5.74 43.48
C LEU A 582 -4.40 6.05 42.74
N GLU A 583 -5.41 6.59 43.43
CA GLU A 583 -6.61 7.05 42.75
C GLU A 583 -6.31 8.25 41.85
N THR A 584 -5.48 9.20 42.32
CA THR A 584 -5.05 10.36 41.52
C THR A 584 -4.26 9.92 40.30
N HIS A 585 -3.35 8.92 40.43
CA HIS A 585 -2.66 8.28 39.30
C HIS A 585 -3.67 7.69 38.29
N SER A 586 -4.67 6.92 38.76
CA SER A 586 -5.67 6.32 37.86
C SER A 586 -6.47 7.40 37.11
N LEU A 587 -6.80 8.51 37.76
CA LEU A 587 -7.46 9.63 37.15
C LEU A 587 -6.58 10.34 36.12
N ALA A 588 -5.28 10.54 36.42
CA ALA A 588 -4.30 11.09 35.49
C ALA A 588 -4.13 10.21 34.25
N MET A 589 -4.04 8.88 34.42
CA MET A 589 -3.97 7.94 33.29
C MET A 589 -5.18 8.03 32.37
N ASN A 590 -6.39 8.12 32.95
CA ASN A 590 -7.62 8.29 32.18
C ASN A 590 -7.64 9.64 31.45
N ALA A 591 -7.21 10.72 32.10
CA ALA A 591 -7.13 12.04 31.49
C ALA A 591 -6.15 12.06 30.30
N ILE A 592 -4.97 11.40 30.42
CA ILE A 592 -3.99 11.28 29.32
C ILE A 592 -4.58 10.49 28.13
N VAL A 593 -5.37 9.45 28.40
CA VAL A 593 -5.97 8.62 27.34
C VAL A 593 -7.07 9.37 26.60
N THR A 594 -7.97 10.02 27.35
CA THR A 594 -9.23 10.55 26.81
C THR A 594 -9.16 12.02 26.41
N TRP A 595 -8.31 12.82 27.05
CA TRP A 595 -8.27 14.29 26.97
C TRP A 595 -9.63 14.92 27.31
N ASP A 596 -10.40 14.26 28.20
CA ASP A 596 -11.71 14.76 28.66
C ASP A 596 -11.54 15.87 29.69
N ILE A 597 -12.08 17.04 29.38
CA ILE A 597 -11.97 18.24 30.24
C ILE A 597 -12.58 18.02 31.63
N ASN A 598 -13.60 17.18 31.79
CA ASN A 598 -14.20 16.90 33.09
C ASN A 598 -13.23 16.10 33.98
N LEU A 599 -12.61 15.04 33.43
CA LEU A 599 -11.57 14.27 34.13
C LEU A 599 -10.35 15.13 34.46
N VAL A 600 -9.95 16.01 33.54
CA VAL A 600 -8.86 16.98 33.76
C VAL A 600 -9.18 17.93 34.91
N ASN A 601 -10.37 18.50 34.97
CA ASN A 601 -10.77 19.39 36.05
C ASN A 601 -10.87 18.65 37.41
N GLU A 602 -11.36 17.41 37.41
CA GLU A 602 -11.37 16.56 38.61
C GLU A 602 -9.94 16.26 39.09
N LEU A 603 -9.02 15.94 38.17
CA LEU A 603 -7.61 15.74 38.48
C LEU A 603 -6.97 16.99 39.11
N ILE A 604 -7.23 18.16 38.54
CA ILE A 604 -6.73 19.44 39.10
C ILE A 604 -7.29 19.71 40.50
N HIS A 605 -8.55 19.35 40.76
CA HIS A 605 -9.16 19.51 42.07
C HIS A 605 -8.51 18.65 43.17
N ARG A 606 -7.88 17.50 42.81
CA ARG A 606 -7.09 16.67 43.72
C ARG A 606 -5.92 17.42 44.40
N ARG A 607 -5.51 18.58 43.87
CA ARG A 607 -4.50 19.46 44.50
C ARG A 607 -4.98 19.95 45.87
N VAL A 608 -6.19 20.46 45.92
CA VAL A 608 -6.77 21.02 47.19
C VAL A 608 -6.88 19.91 48.23
N ILE A 609 -7.47 18.79 47.85
CA ILE A 609 -7.68 17.63 48.74
C ILE A 609 -6.35 17.09 49.25
N GLY A 610 -5.31 17.01 48.39
CA GLY A 610 -3.97 16.53 48.77
C GLY A 610 -3.30 17.42 49.82
N VAL A 611 -3.40 18.74 49.68
CA VAL A 611 -2.89 19.70 50.67
C VAL A 611 -3.64 19.63 51.99
N GLU A 612 -4.96 19.47 51.95
CA GLU A 612 -5.77 19.26 53.15
C GLU A 612 -5.37 17.99 53.89
N LYS A 613 -5.18 16.88 53.18
CA LYS A 613 -4.69 15.61 53.76
C LYS A 613 -3.29 15.76 54.35
N LEU A 614 -2.36 16.42 53.66
CA LEU A 614 -1.01 16.72 54.18
C LEU A 614 -1.08 17.43 55.53
N ASN A 615 -1.85 18.55 55.63
CA ASN A 615 -1.99 19.31 56.86
C ASN A 615 -2.65 18.51 57.98
N TYR A 616 -3.64 17.71 57.65
CA TYR A 616 -4.30 16.82 58.58
C TYR A 616 -3.34 15.76 59.18
N LEU A 617 -2.53 15.13 58.31
CA LEU A 617 -1.55 14.11 58.72
C LEU A 617 -0.40 14.70 59.55
N HIS A 618 0.05 15.93 59.25
CA HIS A 618 1.03 16.63 60.06
C HIS A 618 0.48 16.90 61.48
N LYS A 619 -0.77 17.37 61.59
CA LYS A 619 -1.44 17.59 62.87
C LYS A 619 -1.55 16.30 63.67
N LYS A 620 -2.05 15.24 63.08
CA LYS A 620 -2.11 13.89 63.71
C LYS A 620 -0.75 13.38 64.21
N HIS A 621 0.30 13.60 63.42
CA HIS A 621 1.65 13.24 63.79
C HIS A 621 2.13 13.98 65.04
N LEU A 622 1.89 15.30 65.14
CA LEU A 622 2.22 16.11 66.30
C LEU A 622 1.42 15.70 67.55
N GLU A 623 0.16 15.35 67.36
CA GLU A 623 -0.68 14.83 68.46
C GLU A 623 -0.14 13.49 68.99
N ARG A 624 0.41 12.59 68.12
CA ARG A 624 1.05 11.33 68.56
C ARG A 624 2.38 11.56 69.27
N ILE A 625 3.17 12.55 68.88
CA ILE A 625 4.37 12.96 69.61
C ILE A 625 3.99 13.47 71.01
N GLY A 626 2.95 14.29 71.13
CA GLY A 626 2.46 14.78 72.40
C GLY A 626 1.93 13.69 73.35
N LYS A 627 1.62 12.48 72.83
CA LYS A 627 1.27 11.29 73.62
C LYS A 627 2.46 10.41 74.01
N ASP A 628 3.68 10.88 73.72
CA ASP A 628 4.94 10.18 74.01
C ASP A 628 5.04 8.75 73.42
N ILE A 629 4.47 8.56 72.23
CA ILE A 629 4.53 7.27 71.53
C ILE A 629 5.91 7.05 70.95
N LYS A 630 6.72 6.21 71.62
CA LYS A 630 8.11 5.99 71.31
C LYS A 630 8.43 5.67 69.82
N PRO A 631 7.73 4.74 69.11
CA PRO A 631 7.99 4.51 67.70
C PRO A 631 7.73 5.77 66.84
N THR A 632 6.77 6.63 67.21
CA THR A 632 6.52 7.87 66.49
C THR A 632 7.64 8.90 66.68
N ILE A 633 8.22 8.98 67.87
CA ILE A 633 9.34 9.88 68.18
C ILE A 633 10.61 9.40 67.42
N ASP A 634 10.94 8.12 67.55
CA ASP A 634 12.14 7.52 66.93
C ASP A 634 12.14 7.62 65.40
N THR A 635 10.99 7.64 64.77
CA THR A 635 10.82 7.69 63.32
C THR A 635 10.20 9.01 62.79
N SER A 636 10.16 10.07 63.63
CA SER A 636 9.41 11.30 63.32
C SER A 636 9.89 11.96 62.02
N ALA A 637 11.17 12.15 61.85
CA ALA A 637 11.74 12.75 60.62
C ALA A 637 11.40 11.91 59.37
N ILE A 638 11.58 10.59 59.45
CA ILE A 638 11.28 9.68 58.36
C ILE A 638 9.81 9.71 57.97
N HIS A 639 8.91 9.70 58.96
CA HIS A 639 7.48 9.74 58.72
C HIS A 639 7.03 11.06 58.06
N LEU A 640 7.56 12.20 58.47
CA LEU A 640 7.27 13.50 57.85
C LEU A 640 7.84 13.62 56.46
N ASP A 641 9.05 13.11 56.20
CA ASP A 641 9.66 13.07 54.88
C ASP A 641 8.87 12.20 53.92
N MET A 642 8.33 11.06 54.39
CA MET A 642 7.47 10.18 53.58
C MET A 642 6.13 10.85 53.27
N ILE A 643 5.45 11.52 54.23
CA ILE A 643 4.23 12.29 53.97
C ILE A 643 4.47 13.35 52.87
N SER A 644 5.61 14.08 53.00
CA SER A 644 5.99 15.10 52.03
C SER A 644 6.29 14.54 50.66
N ALA A 645 6.95 13.35 50.58
CA ALA A 645 7.21 12.67 49.33
C ALA A 645 5.89 12.22 48.62
N ILE A 646 4.94 11.68 49.39
CA ILE A 646 3.61 11.28 48.88
C ILE A 646 2.84 12.49 48.33
N GLU A 647 2.86 13.64 49.02
CA GLU A 647 2.21 14.83 48.53
C GLU A 647 2.84 15.38 47.27
N ARG A 648 4.17 15.38 47.17
CA ARG A 648 4.88 15.79 45.93
C ARG A 648 4.49 14.92 44.73
N MET A 649 4.32 13.62 44.91
CA MET A 649 3.83 12.74 43.84
C MET A 649 2.43 13.12 43.39
N ASN A 650 1.50 13.38 44.35
CA ASN A 650 0.16 13.91 44.06
C ASN A 650 0.22 15.21 43.26
N TYR A 651 1.10 16.13 43.63
CA TYR A 651 1.32 17.39 42.91
C TYR A 651 1.72 17.18 41.45
N HIS A 652 2.65 16.30 41.19
CA HIS A 652 3.09 15.99 39.82
C HIS A 652 1.98 15.33 38.99
N PHE A 653 1.18 14.44 39.55
CA PHE A 653 -0.02 13.93 38.86
C PHE A 653 -1.02 15.04 38.53
N VAL A 654 -1.25 15.98 39.43
CA VAL A 654 -2.13 17.14 39.18
C VAL A 654 -1.59 18.04 38.08
N ARG A 655 -0.27 18.25 38.01
CA ARG A 655 0.38 19.04 36.96
C ARG A 655 0.13 18.42 35.56
N ILE A 656 0.05 17.12 35.43
CA ILE A 656 -0.36 16.45 34.19
C ILE A 656 -1.72 17.01 33.72
N GLY A 657 -2.69 17.12 34.64
CA GLY A 657 -4.01 17.72 34.34
C GLY A 657 -3.91 19.18 33.89
N MET A 658 -3.04 19.98 34.53
CA MET A 658 -2.83 21.38 34.15
C MET A 658 -2.25 21.47 32.72
N HIS A 659 -1.23 20.70 32.38
CA HIS A 659 -0.64 20.69 31.04
C HIS A 659 -1.63 20.26 29.95
N ILE A 660 -2.50 19.28 30.24
CA ILE A 660 -3.56 18.88 29.31
C ILE A 660 -4.57 20.02 29.14
N LYS A 661 -4.97 20.69 30.23
CA LYS A 661 -5.93 21.81 30.20
C LYS A 661 -5.42 22.96 29.34
N ASP A 662 -4.15 23.31 29.48
CA ASP A 662 -3.53 24.44 28.74
C ASP A 662 -3.47 24.18 27.23
N SER A 663 -3.62 22.93 26.80
CA SER A 663 -3.55 22.52 25.38
C SER A 663 -4.93 22.22 24.76
N LEU A 664 -6.00 22.16 25.57
CA LEU A 664 -7.38 21.99 25.11
C LEU A 664 -8.02 23.34 24.78
#